data_f7de206baec8edbffcae281d941e8429
#
_entry.id   f7de206baec8edbffcae281d941e8429
#
_cell.length_a   1.000
_cell.length_b   1.000
_cell.length_c   1.000
_cell.angle_alpha   90.00
_cell.angle_beta   90.00
_cell.angle_gamma   90.00
#
_symmetry.space_group_name_H-M   'P 1'
#
loop_
_entity.id
_entity.type
_entity.pdbx_description
1 polymer ?
#
loop_
_entity_poly.entity_id
_entity_poly.type
_entity_poly.pdbx_seq_one_letter_code
_entity_poly.pdbx_strand_id
1 'polypeptide(L)'
;MKKSSTNPTQRLAVFSWLGLLLWLGGHLSVARAEIRLPQVFGSHMVLQQDKPLTTWGWATPGETVTVQLGSAAQTTQANDQGEWKAVLPAMKASGPYQFTVTGSSAITFDDVMVGEVWLCSGQSNMEMGLGMVNNAKEEIANANHPGIRLLMVENRWTPQPQSDITGTWKICTPATIAEGGWNGFSATAYFFGRELNAKLGVTIGLIDADWGGTRIESWTPPEGFAAVPALKAEYEKVQLGDPRSPLHQQRLAQTLDQFERWNQAAHKAMTAQEMVPPVPTFPDELQAPHDLQQATALQNGMIYPLKSFPIRGALWYQGESNLGEGMRYAEHMKALVTGWRTLWGEGDFPFYFVQIAPYNYGGNPEKEADIWEAQTTAANIIPNTGMAIINDIGNLGDVHPKDKQSVGHRLALLALAKTYGQKDLVYSGPTFKSLTKVDDSLRVTFDHVGGGLASRDGKPLSWFEIIDADEGDFVKANARIDGDSVVLSALDVKQPVAMRFAWNGLAEPNLMNIEGLPAGAFRAGDLPKRDWLVKNVPEAKDYQLVYDLDLTKLGAAIKYDVDNHQSIHQPFDRIAYCLELQDGNFNSQDVYVSMDAFTADLGKIGVPVLGSGADFQQNVTNLNVFSNVKNIVTGLGLTGGNIEFWPNNYDKPNAANVPNASGDTYDFGDQRTGPADGYGSMQVHNHDARQTLFAINHWREGAHADVGIGNQTKDNPDWTFAANAESYRAMRLRVMVRCR
;
A
#
# COMPACT_ATOMS: atom_id res chain seq x y z
N MET A 1 -37.19 69.32 -12.31
CA MET A 1 -38.66 69.67 -12.11
C MET A 1 -39.16 68.78 -11.03
N LYS A 2 -39.36 69.30 -9.92
CA LYS A 2 -40.61 69.49 -9.14
C LYS A 2 -41.21 68.19 -8.68
N LYS A 3 -41.05 67.85 -7.41
CA LYS A 3 -41.88 68.14 -6.20
C LYS A 3 -42.83 66.96 -5.98
N SER A 4 -43.17 66.42 -4.83
CA SER A 4 -43.07 66.84 -3.40
C SER A 4 -43.83 65.73 -2.63
N SER A 5 -43.28 65.26 -1.50
CA SER A 5 -43.89 65.34 -0.15
C SER A 5 -45.31 64.77 -0.04
N THR A 6 -45.64 63.95 0.94
CA THR A 6 -45.73 64.18 2.39
C THR A 6 -46.20 62.89 3.09
N ASN A 7 -45.62 62.62 4.27
CA ASN A 7 -46.27 61.90 5.36
C ASN A 7 -47.42 62.72 5.94
N PRO A 8 -48.47 62.13 6.57
CA PRO A 8 -48.42 62.05 8.03
C PRO A 8 -49.24 60.89 8.70
N THR A 9 -48.74 60.54 9.87
CA THR A 9 -49.35 60.28 11.19
C THR A 9 -50.49 59.27 11.41
N GLN A 10 -50.16 58.32 12.24
CA GLN A 10 -50.87 57.81 13.45
C GLN A 10 -52.38 57.79 13.50
N ARG A 11 -52.99 56.62 13.78
CA ARG A 11 -53.92 56.49 14.91
C ARG A 11 -53.95 54.97 15.38
N LEU A 12 -53.76 54.83 16.71
CA LEU A 12 -54.06 53.62 17.48
C LEU A 12 -55.55 53.27 17.33
N ALA A 13 -55.79 51.92 17.16
CA ALA A 13 -57.07 51.36 17.55
C ALA A 13 -56.81 50.03 18.26
N VAL A 14 -56.92 50.03 19.58
CA VAL A 14 -57.06 48.88 20.45
C VAL A 14 -58.42 48.27 20.17
N PHE A 15 -58.52 47.02 19.68
CA PHE A 15 -59.72 46.22 19.77
C PHE A 15 -59.37 44.84 20.31
N SER A 16 -59.96 44.57 21.48
CA SER A 16 -60.06 43.30 22.17
C SER A 16 -60.54 42.19 21.24
N TRP A 17 -59.82 41.08 21.20
CA TRP A 17 -60.38 39.83 20.75
C TRP A 17 -60.28 38.79 21.86
N LEU A 18 -61.34 38.69 22.64
CA LEU A 18 -61.70 37.45 23.35
C LEU A 18 -62.66 36.68 22.42
N GLY A 19 -62.34 35.42 22.18
CA GLY A 19 -63.29 34.45 21.71
C GLY A 19 -63.14 34.00 20.28
N LEU A 20 -62.23 33.04 20.04
CA LEU A 20 -62.48 31.86 19.16
C LEU A 20 -61.39 30.78 19.38
N LEU A 21 -61.44 30.17 20.57
CA LEU A 21 -60.84 28.83 20.79
C LEU A 21 -61.87 27.81 20.36
N LEU A 22 -61.85 27.44 19.09
CA LEU A 22 -62.60 26.26 18.61
C LEU A 22 -61.91 25.68 17.35
N TRP A 23 -61.29 24.47 17.56
CA TRP A 23 -61.08 23.49 16.51
C TRP A 23 -60.10 23.86 15.38
N LEU A 24 -58.83 23.74 15.68
CA LEU A 24 -57.86 23.20 14.75
C LEU A 24 -57.16 22.00 15.43
N GLY A 25 -57.91 20.94 15.59
CA GLY A 25 -57.36 19.62 15.67
C GLY A 25 -56.65 19.33 14.35
N GLY A 26 -55.46 19.95 14.17
CA GLY A 26 -54.54 19.57 13.13
C GLY A 26 -54.17 18.14 13.42
N HIS A 27 -54.72 17.20 12.63
CA HIS A 27 -54.07 15.92 12.46
C HIS A 27 -52.64 16.25 11.98
N LEU A 28 -51.70 16.32 12.90
CA LEU A 28 -50.30 16.05 12.60
C LEU A 28 -50.34 14.65 12.00
N SER A 29 -50.49 14.56 10.70
CA SER A 29 -50.12 13.37 9.96
C SER A 29 -48.66 13.23 10.25
N VAL A 30 -48.32 12.47 11.30
CA VAL A 30 -46.96 11.95 11.45
C VAL A 30 -46.73 11.22 10.13
N ALA A 31 -45.95 11.82 9.25
CA ALA A 31 -45.52 11.15 8.05
C ALA A 31 -44.83 9.85 8.54
N ARG A 32 -45.60 8.73 8.44
CA ARG A 32 -45.04 7.42 8.74
C ARG A 32 -43.93 7.23 7.72
N ALA A 33 -42.70 7.04 8.19
CA ALA A 33 -41.63 6.65 7.32
C ALA A 33 -41.98 5.25 6.78
N GLU A 34 -42.07 5.14 5.46
CA GLU A 34 -42.23 3.83 4.81
C GLU A 34 -41.05 2.92 5.14
N ILE A 35 -41.30 1.61 5.23
CA ILE A 35 -40.22 0.62 5.34
C ILE A 35 -39.29 0.79 4.16
N ARG A 36 -38.00 0.86 4.46
CA ARG A 36 -36.92 0.97 3.47
C ARG A 36 -35.83 -0.05 3.75
N LEU A 37 -35.34 -0.67 2.70
CA LEU A 37 -34.21 -1.61 2.71
C LEU A 37 -33.02 -1.03 1.95
N PRO A 38 -31.78 -1.37 2.34
CA PRO A 38 -30.61 -1.13 1.48
C PRO A 38 -30.73 -1.83 0.13
N GLN A 39 -30.13 -1.24 -0.90
CA GLN A 39 -30.20 -1.75 -2.28
C GLN A 39 -29.46 -3.08 -2.50
N VAL A 40 -28.69 -3.56 -1.52
CA VAL A 40 -28.16 -4.93 -1.53
C VAL A 40 -29.27 -5.98 -1.47
N PHE A 41 -30.48 -5.60 -0.98
CA PHE A 41 -31.68 -6.44 -1.04
C PHE A 41 -32.49 -6.09 -2.27
N GLY A 42 -32.89 -7.11 -3.04
CA GLY A 42 -33.65 -6.91 -4.25
C GLY A 42 -34.11 -8.24 -4.84
N SER A 43 -35.00 -8.17 -5.86
CA SER A 43 -35.30 -9.35 -6.65
C SER A 43 -34.06 -9.92 -7.30
N HIS A 44 -33.99 -11.24 -7.48
CA HIS A 44 -32.83 -11.99 -8.01
C HIS A 44 -31.61 -12.07 -7.08
N MET A 45 -31.65 -11.52 -5.86
CA MET A 45 -30.54 -11.61 -4.90
C MET A 45 -30.21 -13.05 -4.50
N VAL A 46 -28.99 -13.26 -4.06
CA VAL A 46 -28.55 -14.50 -3.40
C VAL A 46 -28.24 -14.19 -1.95
N LEU A 47 -28.82 -14.98 -1.05
CA LEU A 47 -28.50 -14.96 0.38
C LEU A 47 -27.55 -16.10 0.70
N GLN A 48 -26.54 -15.83 1.54
CA GLN A 48 -25.48 -16.79 1.82
C GLN A 48 -26.01 -18.02 2.58
N GLN A 49 -25.83 -19.23 2.01
CA GLN A 49 -26.17 -20.48 2.69
C GLN A 49 -25.30 -20.76 3.91
N ASP A 50 -25.82 -21.62 4.82
CA ASP A 50 -25.13 -22.09 6.03
C ASP A 50 -24.73 -20.99 7.02
N LYS A 51 -25.23 -19.78 6.84
CA LYS A 51 -25.08 -18.66 7.76
C LYS A 51 -26.45 -18.08 8.14
N PRO A 52 -26.59 -17.48 9.33
CA PRO A 52 -27.79 -16.72 9.67
C PRO A 52 -28.05 -15.63 8.64
N LEU A 53 -29.29 -15.55 8.13
CA LEU A 53 -29.65 -14.59 7.08
C LEU A 53 -30.01 -13.26 7.73
N THR A 54 -29.07 -12.34 7.79
CA THR A 54 -29.24 -11.02 8.38
C THR A 54 -29.91 -10.08 7.38
N THR A 55 -31.01 -9.43 7.82
CA THR A 55 -31.70 -8.37 7.09
C THR A 55 -31.83 -7.14 7.97
N TRP A 56 -31.69 -5.96 7.42
CA TRP A 56 -31.79 -4.69 8.13
C TRP A 56 -32.41 -3.60 7.23
N GLY A 57 -32.86 -2.54 7.86
CA GLY A 57 -33.43 -1.41 7.15
C GLY A 57 -33.93 -0.34 8.09
N TRP A 58 -34.82 0.49 7.58
CA TRP A 58 -35.40 1.62 8.29
C TRP A 58 -36.91 1.55 8.24
N ALA A 59 -37.57 2.00 9.31
CA ALA A 59 -38.98 2.11 9.48
C ALA A 59 -39.34 3.25 10.45
N THR A 60 -40.59 3.48 10.73
CA THR A 60 -40.96 4.43 11.79
C THR A 60 -40.44 3.93 13.15
N PRO A 61 -39.84 4.79 14.02
CA PRO A 61 -39.46 4.39 15.36
C PRO A 61 -40.56 3.64 16.10
N GLY A 62 -40.22 2.47 16.68
CA GLY A 62 -41.16 1.62 17.39
C GLY A 62 -42.04 0.75 16.48
N GLU A 63 -41.91 0.84 15.19
CA GLU A 63 -42.68 0.03 14.23
C GLU A 63 -42.26 -1.44 14.29
N THR A 64 -43.24 -2.33 14.31
CA THR A 64 -43.03 -3.77 14.22
C THR A 64 -42.83 -4.17 12.77
N VAL A 65 -41.69 -4.81 12.48
CA VAL A 65 -41.32 -5.27 11.14
C VAL A 65 -41.17 -6.79 11.15
N THR A 66 -41.80 -7.45 10.20
CA THR A 66 -41.70 -8.89 9.98
C THR A 66 -40.99 -9.17 8.66
N VAL A 67 -39.92 -9.95 8.72
CA VAL A 67 -39.18 -10.45 7.56
C VAL A 67 -39.53 -11.91 7.33
N GLN A 68 -39.83 -12.28 6.07
CA GLN A 68 -40.20 -13.64 5.70
C GLN A 68 -39.47 -14.09 4.44
N LEU A 69 -38.95 -15.33 4.47
CA LEU A 69 -38.38 -16.04 3.34
C LEU A 69 -38.91 -17.46 3.31
N GLY A 70 -39.77 -17.77 2.37
CA GLY A 70 -40.49 -19.05 2.34
C GLY A 70 -41.29 -19.29 3.63
N SER A 71 -40.98 -20.37 4.37
CA SER A 71 -41.62 -20.66 5.66
C SER A 71 -40.91 -20.03 6.87
N ALA A 72 -39.68 -19.51 6.70
CA ALA A 72 -38.96 -18.85 7.77
C ALA A 72 -39.44 -17.40 7.93
N ALA A 73 -39.75 -16.99 9.16
CA ALA A 73 -40.16 -15.64 9.47
C ALA A 73 -39.54 -15.17 10.81
N GLN A 74 -39.24 -13.87 10.88
CA GLN A 74 -38.77 -13.22 12.10
C GLN A 74 -39.39 -11.84 12.22
N THR A 75 -39.87 -11.54 13.42
CA THR A 75 -40.40 -10.23 13.77
C THR A 75 -39.40 -9.48 14.67
N THR A 76 -39.26 -8.19 14.42
CA THR A 76 -38.44 -7.26 15.18
C THR A 76 -39.11 -5.91 15.33
N GLN A 77 -38.54 -4.99 16.08
CA GLN A 77 -39.04 -3.63 16.26
C GLN A 77 -37.96 -2.63 15.89
N ALA A 78 -38.34 -1.55 15.17
CA ALA A 78 -37.42 -0.46 14.86
C ALA A 78 -37.07 0.31 16.17
N ASN A 79 -35.81 0.66 16.33
CA ASN A 79 -35.28 1.44 17.45
C ASN A 79 -35.74 2.92 17.35
N ASP A 80 -35.28 3.76 18.31
CA ASP A 80 -35.62 5.18 18.36
C ASP A 80 -35.07 5.98 17.16
N GLN A 81 -34.06 5.45 16.45
CA GLN A 81 -33.51 6.00 15.21
C GLN A 81 -34.24 5.49 13.96
N GLY A 82 -35.25 4.63 14.14
CA GLY A 82 -35.97 3.98 13.05
C GLY A 82 -35.23 2.83 12.39
N GLU A 83 -34.12 2.36 12.95
CA GLU A 83 -33.35 1.24 12.43
C GLU A 83 -33.87 -0.08 12.98
N TRP A 84 -33.92 -1.10 12.13
CA TRP A 84 -34.29 -2.45 12.54
C TRP A 84 -33.34 -3.49 11.93
N LYS A 85 -33.23 -4.63 12.62
CA LYS A 85 -32.48 -5.80 12.17
C LYS A 85 -33.28 -7.07 12.53
N ALA A 86 -33.41 -7.96 11.56
CA ALA A 86 -33.95 -9.29 11.74
C ALA A 86 -32.97 -10.35 11.26
N VAL A 87 -32.96 -11.51 11.89
CA VAL A 87 -32.04 -12.60 11.55
C VAL A 87 -32.87 -13.88 11.38
N LEU A 88 -33.00 -14.36 10.14
CA LEU A 88 -33.59 -15.63 9.84
C LEU A 88 -32.60 -16.77 10.07
N PRO A 89 -33.08 -18.00 10.37
CA PRO A 89 -32.21 -19.17 10.51
C PRO A 89 -31.37 -19.43 9.25
N ALA A 90 -30.20 -20.04 9.45
CA ALA A 90 -29.38 -20.52 8.36
C ALA A 90 -30.12 -21.53 7.50
N MET A 91 -30.02 -21.42 6.20
CA MET A 91 -30.65 -22.31 5.20
C MET A 91 -29.59 -22.95 4.31
N LYS A 92 -29.89 -24.10 3.77
CA LYS A 92 -29.11 -24.72 2.68
C LYS A 92 -29.46 -24.09 1.34
N ALA A 93 -28.58 -24.23 0.33
CA ALA A 93 -28.83 -23.77 -1.03
C ALA A 93 -30.20 -24.24 -1.53
N SER A 94 -31.03 -23.31 -1.93
CA SER A 94 -32.44 -23.55 -2.32
C SER A 94 -33.04 -22.30 -2.96
N GLY A 95 -34.26 -22.43 -3.43
CA GLY A 95 -35.02 -21.36 -4.07
C GLY A 95 -35.61 -21.80 -5.43
N PRO A 96 -36.24 -20.87 -6.18
CA PRO A 96 -36.45 -19.46 -5.82
C PRO A 96 -37.50 -19.25 -4.75
N TYR A 97 -37.35 -18.20 -3.95
CA TYR A 97 -38.28 -17.76 -2.93
C TYR A 97 -38.82 -16.37 -3.22
N GLN A 98 -39.97 -16.08 -2.61
CA GLN A 98 -40.41 -14.72 -2.37
C GLN A 98 -39.87 -14.28 -1.01
N PHE A 99 -39.23 -13.11 -0.97
CA PHE A 99 -38.76 -12.46 0.24
C PHE A 99 -39.63 -11.24 0.53
N THR A 100 -40.21 -11.19 1.71
CA THR A 100 -41.18 -10.15 2.07
C THR A 100 -40.79 -9.48 3.38
N VAL A 101 -40.84 -8.14 3.41
CA VAL A 101 -40.68 -7.34 4.63
C VAL A 101 -42.01 -6.56 4.83
N THR A 102 -42.66 -6.79 5.96
CA THR A 102 -43.98 -6.25 6.26
C THR A 102 -43.98 -5.46 7.56
N GLY A 103 -44.59 -4.28 7.56
CA GLY A 103 -44.90 -3.43 8.69
C GLY A 103 -46.08 -2.54 8.34
N SER A 104 -45.96 -1.22 8.39
CA SER A 104 -46.97 -0.27 7.91
C SER A 104 -47.18 -0.31 6.38
N SER A 105 -46.17 -0.76 5.66
CA SER A 105 -46.20 -1.11 4.24
C SER A 105 -45.55 -2.48 4.04
N ALA A 106 -45.54 -2.98 2.81
CA ALA A 106 -44.88 -4.23 2.47
C ALA A 106 -43.95 -4.05 1.27
N ILE A 107 -42.77 -4.62 1.35
CA ILE A 107 -41.83 -4.75 0.25
C ILE A 107 -41.70 -6.23 -0.07
N THR A 108 -41.78 -6.58 -1.33
CA THR A 108 -41.66 -7.97 -1.80
C THR A 108 -40.60 -8.04 -2.90
N PHE A 109 -39.71 -8.99 -2.76
CA PHE A 109 -38.73 -9.35 -3.78
C PHE A 109 -38.98 -10.78 -4.26
N ASP A 110 -38.92 -10.96 -5.55
CA ASP A 110 -39.15 -12.25 -6.20
C ASP A 110 -37.84 -12.87 -6.66
N ASP A 111 -37.86 -14.18 -6.91
CA ASP A 111 -36.73 -14.96 -7.41
C ASP A 111 -35.48 -14.83 -6.51
N VAL A 112 -35.68 -14.87 -5.18
CA VAL A 112 -34.59 -14.85 -4.20
C VAL A 112 -34.02 -16.25 -4.01
N MET A 113 -32.74 -16.41 -4.14
CA MET A 113 -32.01 -17.66 -3.98
C MET A 113 -31.25 -17.71 -2.67
N VAL A 114 -31.06 -18.89 -2.11
CA VAL A 114 -30.07 -19.18 -1.09
C VAL A 114 -28.95 -19.96 -1.77
N GLY A 115 -27.71 -19.48 -1.66
CA GLY A 115 -26.55 -20.04 -2.36
C GLY A 115 -25.22 -19.53 -1.81
N GLU A 116 -24.23 -19.39 -2.64
CA GLU A 116 -22.91 -18.90 -2.27
C GLU A 116 -22.74 -17.43 -2.71
N VAL A 117 -22.33 -16.57 -1.81
CA VAL A 117 -22.10 -15.14 -2.11
C VAL A 117 -20.64 -14.79 -1.99
N TRP A 118 -20.07 -14.23 -3.02
CA TRP A 118 -18.68 -13.80 -3.06
C TRP A 118 -18.58 -12.31 -3.37
N LEU A 119 -17.80 -11.59 -2.56
CA LEU A 119 -17.42 -10.20 -2.81
C LEU A 119 -16.19 -10.18 -3.70
N CYS A 120 -16.29 -9.55 -4.87
CA CYS A 120 -15.21 -9.39 -5.84
C CYS A 120 -14.78 -7.93 -5.86
N SER A 121 -13.54 -7.63 -5.52
CA SER A 121 -13.08 -6.26 -5.38
C SER A 121 -11.62 -6.10 -5.79
N GLY A 122 -11.19 -4.87 -6.00
CA GLY A 122 -9.84 -4.55 -6.43
C GLY A 122 -9.78 -3.30 -7.31
N GLN A 123 -8.85 -3.33 -8.27
CA GLN A 123 -8.70 -2.25 -9.24
C GLN A 123 -9.03 -2.70 -10.67
N SER A 124 -8.52 -2.02 -11.68
CA SER A 124 -8.85 -2.22 -13.09
C SER A 124 -8.79 -3.67 -13.58
N ASN A 125 -7.90 -4.50 -13.06
CA ASN A 125 -7.84 -5.92 -13.41
C ASN A 125 -8.99 -6.76 -12.84
N MET A 126 -9.67 -6.31 -11.76
CA MET A 126 -10.96 -6.84 -11.33
C MET A 126 -12.10 -6.22 -12.16
N GLU A 127 -12.06 -4.90 -12.37
CA GLU A 127 -13.09 -4.13 -13.08
C GLU A 127 -13.23 -4.51 -14.57
N MET A 128 -12.17 -5.03 -15.20
CA MET A 128 -12.15 -5.41 -16.61
C MET A 128 -13.30 -6.37 -16.96
N GLY A 129 -14.27 -5.85 -17.71
CA GLY A 129 -15.49 -6.56 -18.06
C GLY A 129 -15.32 -7.62 -19.14
N LEU A 130 -16.34 -8.49 -19.27
CA LEU A 130 -16.33 -9.63 -20.20
C LEU A 130 -16.17 -9.22 -21.67
N GLY A 131 -16.52 -7.98 -22.02
CA GLY A 131 -16.34 -7.43 -23.37
C GLY A 131 -14.89 -7.17 -23.78
N MET A 132 -13.94 -7.20 -22.82
CA MET A 132 -12.53 -6.87 -23.05
C MET A 132 -11.59 -8.07 -23.12
N VAL A 133 -12.08 -9.27 -22.79
CA VAL A 133 -11.26 -10.48 -22.66
C VAL A 133 -11.07 -11.22 -23.97
N ASN A 134 -10.24 -12.26 -23.98
CA ASN A 134 -10.14 -13.19 -25.09
C ASN A 134 -11.48 -13.83 -25.38
N ASN A 135 -11.87 -13.96 -26.66
CA ASN A 135 -13.13 -14.57 -27.10
C ASN A 135 -14.38 -13.87 -26.57
N ALA A 136 -14.32 -12.59 -26.23
CA ALA A 136 -15.41 -11.82 -25.59
C ALA A 136 -16.80 -12.00 -26.23
N LYS A 137 -16.88 -11.98 -27.57
CA LYS A 137 -18.17 -12.13 -28.28
C LYS A 137 -18.80 -13.49 -28.05
N GLU A 138 -18.00 -14.55 -28.04
CA GLU A 138 -18.46 -15.90 -27.79
C GLU A 138 -18.83 -16.10 -26.32
N GLU A 139 -18.00 -15.60 -25.40
CA GLU A 139 -18.25 -15.68 -23.98
C GLU A 139 -19.52 -14.94 -23.58
N ILE A 140 -19.76 -13.74 -24.11
CA ILE A 140 -21.01 -12.99 -23.89
C ILE A 140 -22.20 -13.76 -24.47
N ALA A 141 -22.11 -14.26 -25.70
CA ALA A 141 -23.23 -14.99 -26.31
C ALA A 141 -23.60 -16.26 -25.54
N ASN A 142 -22.65 -16.90 -24.87
CA ASN A 142 -22.83 -18.10 -24.06
C ASN A 142 -23.16 -17.81 -22.58
N ALA A 143 -23.21 -16.56 -22.14
CA ALA A 143 -23.39 -16.17 -20.75
C ALA A 143 -24.87 -16.27 -20.26
N ASN A 144 -25.57 -17.33 -20.65
CA ASN A 144 -26.92 -17.60 -20.15
C ASN A 144 -26.85 -18.60 -18.98
N HIS A 145 -26.53 -18.08 -17.78
CA HIS A 145 -26.34 -18.87 -16.57
C HIS A 145 -27.32 -18.45 -15.46
N PRO A 146 -28.55 -18.97 -15.43
CA PRO A 146 -29.54 -18.58 -14.43
C PRO A 146 -29.15 -18.95 -12.99
N GLY A 147 -28.15 -19.82 -12.80
CA GLY A 147 -27.53 -20.12 -11.51
C GLY A 147 -26.49 -19.09 -11.06
N ILE A 148 -26.24 -18.02 -11.81
CA ILE A 148 -25.34 -16.95 -11.43
C ILE A 148 -26.14 -15.65 -11.33
N ARG A 149 -25.91 -14.89 -10.25
CA ARG A 149 -26.53 -13.59 -10.01
C ARG A 149 -25.45 -12.54 -9.87
N LEU A 150 -25.68 -11.40 -10.47
CA LEU A 150 -24.73 -10.30 -10.61
C LEU A 150 -25.23 -9.06 -9.86
N LEU A 151 -24.45 -8.53 -8.94
CA LEU A 151 -24.66 -7.21 -8.33
C LEU A 151 -23.42 -6.36 -8.58
N MET A 152 -23.54 -5.36 -9.42
CA MET A 152 -22.52 -4.34 -9.63
C MET A 152 -22.80 -3.17 -8.69
N VAL A 153 -21.84 -2.84 -7.85
CA VAL A 153 -21.89 -1.68 -6.96
C VAL A 153 -21.40 -0.46 -7.74
N GLU A 154 -22.20 0.60 -7.77
CA GLU A 154 -21.79 1.85 -8.42
C GLU A 154 -20.58 2.47 -7.72
N ASN A 155 -19.62 2.93 -8.50
CA ASN A 155 -18.38 3.54 -8.04
C ASN A 155 -18.66 4.80 -7.22
N ARG A 156 -18.30 4.77 -5.93
CA ARG A 156 -18.53 5.86 -4.99
C ARG A 156 -17.45 5.94 -3.94
N TRP A 157 -16.73 7.04 -3.90
CA TRP A 157 -15.85 7.36 -2.78
C TRP A 157 -16.51 8.40 -1.86
N THR A 158 -16.27 8.30 -0.56
CA THR A 158 -16.85 9.23 0.42
C THR A 158 -15.93 9.40 1.64
N PRO A 159 -15.92 10.59 2.25
CA PRO A 159 -15.15 10.82 3.46
C PRO A 159 -15.69 10.10 4.70
N GLN A 160 -16.97 9.70 4.68
CA GLN A 160 -17.64 9.05 5.80
C GLN A 160 -18.35 7.77 5.35
N PRO A 161 -18.44 6.75 6.22
CA PRO A 161 -19.16 5.52 5.93
C PRO A 161 -20.61 5.77 5.50
N GLN A 162 -21.03 5.10 4.44
CA GLN A 162 -22.40 5.16 3.93
C GLN A 162 -23.24 4.01 4.47
N SER A 163 -24.56 4.20 4.52
CA SER A 163 -25.51 3.19 4.99
C SER A 163 -26.05 2.31 3.88
N ASP A 164 -25.82 2.67 2.60
CA ASP A 164 -26.37 2.01 1.44
C ASP A 164 -25.42 2.09 0.24
N ILE A 165 -25.53 1.12 -0.65
CA ILE A 165 -24.90 1.10 -1.97
C ILE A 165 -25.88 1.62 -3.03
N THR A 166 -25.38 1.85 -4.24
CA THR A 166 -26.23 1.89 -5.44
C THR A 166 -25.93 0.65 -6.28
N GLY A 167 -26.96 -0.15 -6.57
CA GLY A 167 -26.82 -1.37 -7.36
C GLY A 167 -28.12 -2.18 -7.41
N THR A 168 -28.19 -3.12 -8.33
CA THR A 168 -29.37 -4.00 -8.49
C THR A 168 -28.92 -5.38 -8.93
N TRP A 169 -29.43 -6.41 -8.24
CA TRP A 169 -29.21 -7.80 -8.62
C TRP A 169 -29.81 -8.14 -9.98
N LYS A 170 -29.07 -8.88 -10.79
CA LYS A 170 -29.49 -9.33 -12.13
C LYS A 170 -29.17 -10.80 -12.32
N ILE A 171 -30.01 -11.49 -13.09
CA ILE A 171 -29.71 -12.84 -13.57
C ILE A 171 -28.61 -12.71 -14.63
N CYS A 172 -27.62 -13.60 -14.61
CA CYS A 172 -26.57 -13.63 -15.62
C CYS A 172 -27.15 -14.08 -16.98
N THR A 173 -27.23 -13.16 -17.91
CA THR A 173 -27.65 -13.36 -19.31
C THR A 173 -26.66 -12.65 -20.24
N PRO A 174 -26.65 -12.95 -21.56
CA PRO A 174 -25.83 -12.19 -22.51
C PRO A 174 -26.04 -10.68 -22.46
N ALA A 175 -27.24 -10.22 -22.14
CA ALA A 175 -27.55 -8.79 -22.02
C ALA A 175 -26.97 -8.21 -20.72
N THR A 176 -27.25 -8.83 -19.57
CA THR A 176 -26.90 -8.29 -18.25
C THR A 176 -25.41 -8.38 -17.95
N ILE A 177 -24.68 -9.39 -18.46
CA ILE A 177 -23.24 -9.52 -18.29
C ILE A 177 -22.46 -8.44 -19.08
N ALA A 178 -23.06 -7.92 -20.15
CA ALA A 178 -22.47 -6.87 -20.97
C ALA A 178 -22.80 -5.46 -20.47
N GLU A 179 -23.64 -5.33 -19.43
CA GLU A 179 -23.93 -4.04 -18.81
C GLU A 179 -22.82 -3.63 -17.84
N GLY A 180 -22.54 -2.32 -17.78
CA GLY A 180 -21.57 -1.73 -16.86
C GLY A 180 -20.45 -1.00 -17.57
N GLY A 181 -19.58 -0.37 -16.74
CA GLY A 181 -18.38 0.33 -17.19
C GLY A 181 -17.32 -0.61 -17.77
N TRP A 182 -16.43 -0.07 -18.51
CA TRP A 182 -15.31 -0.74 -19.21
C TRP A 182 -15.64 -2.12 -19.78
N ASN A 183 -16.82 -2.16 -20.44
CA ASN A 183 -17.38 -3.26 -21.22
C ASN A 183 -17.90 -4.46 -20.42
N GLY A 184 -18.63 -4.17 -19.37
CA GLY A 184 -19.51 -5.15 -18.74
C GLY A 184 -19.12 -5.52 -17.32
N PHE A 185 -19.77 -6.52 -16.77
CA PHE A 185 -19.49 -7.06 -15.45
C PHE A 185 -18.12 -7.70 -15.39
N SER A 186 -17.44 -7.65 -14.22
CA SER A 186 -16.13 -8.24 -13.97
C SER A 186 -15.97 -9.63 -14.59
N ALA A 187 -15.02 -9.74 -15.53
CA ALA A 187 -14.72 -11.02 -16.16
C ALA A 187 -14.09 -12.02 -15.19
N THR A 188 -13.21 -11.52 -14.30
CA THR A 188 -12.58 -12.34 -13.25
C THR A 188 -13.64 -12.97 -12.34
N ALA A 189 -14.59 -12.15 -11.85
CA ALA A 189 -15.70 -12.61 -11.03
C ALA A 189 -16.61 -13.59 -11.79
N TYR A 190 -16.93 -13.28 -13.03
CA TYR A 190 -17.78 -14.14 -13.87
C TYR A 190 -17.16 -15.53 -14.08
N PHE A 191 -15.91 -15.63 -14.52
CA PHE A 191 -15.28 -16.94 -14.77
C PHE A 191 -15.13 -17.75 -13.49
N PHE A 192 -14.80 -17.12 -12.37
CA PHE A 192 -14.80 -17.75 -11.07
C PHE A 192 -16.19 -18.29 -10.69
N GLY A 193 -17.23 -17.45 -10.77
CA GLY A 193 -18.61 -17.83 -10.42
C GLY A 193 -19.16 -18.92 -11.34
N ARG A 194 -18.83 -18.87 -12.65
CA ARG A 194 -19.24 -19.88 -13.63
C ARG A 194 -18.68 -21.26 -13.27
N GLU A 195 -17.42 -21.33 -12.92
CA GLU A 195 -16.79 -22.60 -12.53
C GLU A 195 -17.35 -23.14 -11.21
N LEU A 196 -17.53 -22.28 -10.19
CA LEU A 196 -18.16 -22.70 -8.94
C LEU A 196 -19.59 -23.18 -9.14
N ASN A 197 -20.40 -22.47 -9.93
CA ASN A 197 -21.76 -22.89 -10.23
C ASN A 197 -21.80 -24.28 -10.89
N ALA A 198 -20.90 -24.52 -11.87
CA ALA A 198 -20.81 -25.80 -12.55
C ALA A 198 -20.34 -26.95 -11.64
N LYS A 199 -19.39 -26.68 -10.71
CA LYS A 199 -18.78 -27.70 -9.83
C LYS A 199 -19.61 -28.00 -8.59
N LEU A 200 -20.32 -26.98 -8.03
CA LEU A 200 -21.06 -27.11 -6.78
C LEU A 200 -22.55 -27.37 -7.02
N GLY A 201 -23.08 -27.00 -8.18
CA GLY A 201 -24.51 -27.12 -8.51
C GLY A 201 -25.41 -26.20 -7.68
N VAL A 202 -24.88 -25.14 -7.09
CA VAL A 202 -25.61 -24.15 -6.28
C VAL A 202 -25.59 -22.78 -6.96
N THR A 203 -26.56 -21.93 -6.64
CA THR A 203 -26.58 -20.56 -7.13
C THR A 203 -25.43 -19.77 -6.54
N ILE A 204 -24.74 -18.98 -7.39
CA ILE A 204 -23.61 -18.12 -7.02
C ILE A 204 -24.05 -16.66 -7.18
N GLY A 205 -23.98 -15.90 -6.10
CA GLY A 205 -24.11 -14.44 -6.08
C GLY A 205 -22.73 -13.78 -6.12
N LEU A 206 -22.49 -12.93 -7.10
CA LEU A 206 -21.25 -12.17 -7.28
C LEU A 206 -21.56 -10.69 -7.00
N ILE A 207 -20.94 -10.15 -5.97
CA ILE A 207 -20.98 -8.71 -5.66
C ILE A 207 -19.68 -8.11 -6.19
N ASP A 208 -19.80 -7.27 -7.21
CA ASP A 208 -18.70 -6.63 -7.89
C ASP A 208 -18.55 -5.19 -7.38
N ALA A 209 -17.48 -4.92 -6.65
CA ALA A 209 -17.20 -3.64 -6.01
C ALA A 209 -15.71 -3.29 -6.21
N ASP A 210 -15.39 -2.72 -7.34
CA ASP A 210 -14.03 -2.42 -7.78
C ASP A 210 -13.92 -1.05 -8.46
N TRP A 211 -12.70 -0.56 -8.62
CA TRP A 211 -12.44 0.70 -9.31
C TRP A 211 -10.98 0.78 -9.79
N GLY A 212 -10.80 0.99 -11.10
CA GLY A 212 -9.49 1.05 -11.74
C GLY A 212 -8.58 2.15 -11.22
N GLY A 213 -7.28 1.84 -11.18
CA GLY A 213 -6.24 2.79 -10.77
C GLY A 213 -6.18 3.09 -9.27
N THR A 214 -6.87 2.33 -8.43
CA THR A 214 -6.96 2.62 -6.99
C THR A 214 -5.93 1.86 -6.17
N ARG A 215 -5.49 2.49 -5.08
CA ARG A 215 -4.55 1.93 -4.09
C ARG A 215 -5.30 1.16 -3.01
N ILE A 216 -4.63 0.16 -2.42
CA ILE A 216 -5.19 -0.69 -1.37
C ILE A 216 -5.67 0.10 -0.14
N GLU A 217 -5.01 1.21 0.18
CA GLU A 217 -5.33 2.03 1.36
C GLU A 217 -6.76 2.59 1.31
N SER A 218 -7.26 2.92 0.13
CA SER A 218 -8.62 3.46 -0.02
C SER A 218 -9.72 2.43 0.26
N TRP A 219 -9.39 1.13 0.15
CA TRP A 219 -10.29 0.00 0.43
C TRP A 219 -10.16 -0.55 1.86
N THR A 220 -9.14 -0.11 2.60
CA THR A 220 -8.84 -0.62 3.93
C THR A 220 -9.61 0.15 5.00
N PRO A 221 -10.39 -0.52 5.88
CA PRO A 221 -11.10 0.15 6.96
C PRO A 221 -10.16 0.58 8.10
N PRO A 222 -10.54 1.58 8.92
CA PRO A 222 -9.74 2.07 10.03
C PRO A 222 -9.26 0.96 10.99
N GLU A 223 -10.10 -0.04 11.27
CA GLU A 223 -9.80 -1.18 12.12
C GLU A 223 -8.65 -2.02 11.57
N GLY A 224 -8.51 -2.08 10.25
CA GLY A 224 -7.42 -2.77 9.59
C GLY A 224 -6.08 -2.08 9.82
N PHE A 225 -6.00 -0.76 9.63
CA PHE A 225 -4.80 0.01 9.95
C PHE A 225 -4.43 -0.08 11.44
N ALA A 226 -5.43 0.00 12.32
CA ALA A 226 -5.22 -0.12 13.76
C ALA A 226 -4.63 -1.48 14.18
N ALA A 227 -4.98 -2.55 13.46
CA ALA A 227 -4.54 -3.91 13.78
C ALA A 227 -3.08 -4.19 13.37
N VAL A 228 -2.45 -3.34 12.56
CA VAL A 228 -1.10 -3.56 12.01
C VAL A 228 -0.14 -2.48 12.52
N PRO A 229 0.74 -2.77 13.49
CA PRO A 229 1.64 -1.77 14.08
C PRO A 229 2.57 -1.07 13.08
N ALA A 230 2.97 -1.75 12.01
CA ALA A 230 3.79 -1.18 10.94
C ALA A 230 3.08 -0.05 10.16
N LEU A 231 1.74 0.03 10.24
CA LEU A 231 0.91 1.04 9.59
C LEU A 231 0.36 2.10 10.56
N LYS A 232 1.05 2.30 11.69
CA LYS A 232 0.62 3.28 12.71
C LYS A 232 0.49 4.69 12.14
N ALA A 233 1.42 5.11 11.29
CA ALA A 233 1.40 6.45 10.68
C ALA A 233 0.17 6.66 9.76
N GLU A 234 -0.19 5.63 8.99
CA GLU A 234 -1.42 5.62 8.17
C GLU A 234 -2.67 5.66 9.04
N TYR A 235 -2.69 4.89 10.11
CA TYR A 235 -3.79 4.92 11.07
C TYR A 235 -3.99 6.30 11.69
N GLU A 236 -2.90 6.96 12.09
CA GLU A 236 -2.94 8.33 12.60
C GLU A 236 -3.49 9.32 11.57
N LYS A 237 -3.09 9.20 10.29
CA LYS A 237 -3.67 10.01 9.20
C LYS A 237 -5.17 9.77 9.03
N VAL A 238 -5.61 8.50 9.09
CA VAL A 238 -7.04 8.15 9.04
C VAL A 238 -7.80 8.77 10.22
N GLN A 239 -7.23 8.73 11.42
CA GLN A 239 -7.83 9.35 12.60
C GLN A 239 -7.86 10.88 12.49
N LEU A 240 -6.83 11.52 11.95
CA LEU A 240 -6.80 12.96 11.71
C LEU A 240 -7.86 13.39 10.69
N GLY A 241 -8.15 12.57 9.70
CA GLY A 241 -9.20 12.83 8.70
C GLY A 241 -10.64 12.54 9.19
N ASP A 242 -10.85 11.87 10.34
CA ASP A 242 -12.18 11.59 10.89
C ASP A 242 -12.57 12.62 11.97
N PRO A 243 -13.54 13.50 11.71
CA PRO A 243 -13.98 14.51 12.67
C PRO A 243 -14.47 13.96 14.02
N ARG A 244 -14.82 12.66 14.08
CA ARG A 244 -15.27 11.99 15.30
C ARG A 244 -14.11 11.48 16.16
N SER A 245 -12.92 11.42 15.60
CA SER A 245 -11.72 10.95 16.28
C SER A 245 -11.25 11.93 17.34
N PRO A 246 -10.82 11.45 18.54
CA PRO A 246 -10.20 12.30 19.55
C PRO A 246 -8.95 13.02 19.02
N LEU A 247 -8.17 12.38 18.15
CA LEU A 247 -6.95 12.95 17.59
C LEU A 247 -7.28 14.13 16.66
N HIS A 248 -8.30 14.01 15.80
CA HIS A 248 -8.80 15.11 14.99
C HIS A 248 -9.27 16.28 15.85
N GLN A 249 -10.10 16.00 16.87
CA GLN A 249 -10.64 17.04 17.77
C GLN A 249 -9.53 17.78 18.48
N GLN A 250 -8.52 17.08 18.98
CA GLN A 250 -7.36 17.69 19.64
C GLN A 250 -6.57 18.58 18.66
N ARG A 251 -6.28 18.07 17.47
CA ARG A 251 -5.52 18.78 16.43
C ARG A 251 -6.28 20.00 15.93
N LEU A 252 -7.60 19.88 15.73
CA LEU A 252 -8.47 20.98 15.33
C LEU A 252 -8.50 22.08 16.41
N ALA A 253 -8.63 21.72 17.69
CA ALA A 253 -8.60 22.69 18.79
C ALA A 253 -7.28 23.49 18.79
N GLN A 254 -6.14 22.81 18.65
CA GLN A 254 -4.83 23.48 18.56
C GLN A 254 -4.74 24.43 17.36
N THR A 255 -5.32 24.03 16.22
CA THR A 255 -5.36 24.86 15.01
C THR A 255 -6.24 26.11 15.24
N LEU A 256 -7.41 25.93 15.82
CA LEU A 256 -8.30 27.06 16.13
C LEU A 256 -7.68 28.05 17.11
N ASP A 257 -6.95 27.56 18.13
CA ASP A 257 -6.18 28.42 19.05
C ASP A 257 -5.08 29.22 18.33
N GLN A 258 -4.46 28.64 17.29
CA GLN A 258 -3.47 29.38 16.47
C GLN A 258 -4.15 30.52 15.67
N PHE A 259 -5.30 30.23 15.06
CA PHE A 259 -6.09 31.25 14.34
C PHE A 259 -6.58 32.34 15.25
N GLU A 260 -7.00 32.00 16.47
CA GLU A 260 -7.42 33.02 17.45
C GLU A 260 -6.26 33.91 17.87
N ARG A 261 -5.09 33.37 18.18
CA ARG A 261 -3.88 34.14 18.48
C ARG A 261 -3.46 35.04 17.31
N TRP A 262 -3.53 34.53 16.09
CA TRP A 262 -3.26 35.31 14.88
C TRP A 262 -4.26 36.46 14.73
N ASN A 263 -5.55 36.20 14.91
CA ASN A 263 -6.60 37.22 14.82
C ASN A 263 -6.35 38.38 15.82
N GLN A 264 -5.99 38.04 17.06
CA GLN A 264 -5.63 39.02 18.07
C GLN A 264 -4.38 39.84 17.68
N ALA A 265 -3.35 39.17 17.15
CA ALA A 265 -2.13 39.84 16.68
C ALA A 265 -2.41 40.74 15.46
N ALA A 266 -3.24 40.27 14.53
CA ALA A 266 -3.65 41.05 13.36
C ALA A 266 -4.41 42.33 13.73
N HIS A 267 -5.35 42.25 14.66
CA HIS A 267 -6.06 43.43 15.18
C HIS A 267 -5.13 44.41 15.90
N LYS A 268 -4.16 43.92 16.67
CA LYS A 268 -3.14 44.74 17.32
C LYS A 268 -2.27 45.46 16.29
N ALA A 269 -1.78 44.76 15.28
CA ALA A 269 -0.96 45.34 14.21
C ALA A 269 -1.76 46.42 13.43
N MET A 270 -3.04 46.14 13.10
CA MET A 270 -3.92 47.11 12.46
C MET A 270 -4.09 48.37 13.29
N THR A 271 -4.28 48.24 14.60
CA THR A 271 -4.42 49.39 15.52
C THR A 271 -3.12 50.18 15.65
N ALA A 272 -1.99 49.50 15.61
CA ALA A 272 -0.65 50.08 15.66
C ALA A 272 -0.17 50.66 14.30
N GLN A 273 -0.94 50.45 13.23
CA GLN A 273 -0.56 50.77 11.84
C GLN A 273 0.70 50.04 11.38
N GLU A 274 0.90 48.80 11.87
CA GLU A 274 1.96 47.87 11.52
C GLU A 274 1.47 46.83 10.50
N MET A 275 2.41 46.11 9.88
CA MET A 275 2.08 45.02 8.97
C MET A 275 1.43 43.87 9.73
N VAL A 276 0.30 43.37 9.20
CA VAL A 276 -0.39 42.21 9.76
C VAL A 276 0.46 40.98 9.55
N PRO A 277 0.68 40.14 10.58
CA PRO A 277 1.44 38.88 10.42
C PRO A 277 0.74 37.94 9.43
N PRO A 278 1.52 37.02 8.80
CA PRO A 278 0.95 36.02 7.89
C PRO A 278 -0.16 35.20 8.57
N VAL A 279 -1.23 34.88 7.82
CA VAL A 279 -2.30 34.03 8.32
C VAL A 279 -1.79 32.58 8.47
N PRO A 280 -2.13 31.89 9.56
CA PRO A 280 -1.80 30.46 9.69
C PRO A 280 -2.45 29.62 8.57
N THR A 281 -1.76 28.61 8.09
CA THR A 281 -2.32 27.64 7.14
C THR A 281 -3.19 26.63 7.88
N PHE A 282 -4.38 26.33 7.34
CA PHE A 282 -5.18 25.25 7.87
C PHE A 282 -4.53 23.90 7.48
N PRO A 283 -4.31 22.99 8.44
CA PRO A 283 -3.62 21.72 8.18
C PRO A 283 -4.38 20.83 7.19
N ASP A 284 -3.67 20.30 6.20
CA ASP A 284 -4.26 19.41 5.19
C ASP A 284 -4.81 18.12 5.79
N GLU A 285 -4.17 17.62 6.84
CA GLU A 285 -4.58 16.40 7.55
C GLU A 285 -5.95 16.52 8.24
N LEU A 286 -6.45 17.74 8.46
CA LEU A 286 -7.79 18.02 9.03
C LEU A 286 -8.85 18.23 7.96
N GLN A 287 -8.47 18.27 6.70
CA GLN A 287 -9.43 18.41 5.61
C GLN A 287 -10.15 17.10 5.34
N ALA A 288 -11.40 17.18 4.93
CA ALA A 288 -12.12 15.99 4.50
C ALA A 288 -11.41 15.35 3.31
N PRO A 289 -11.40 14.01 3.22
CA PRO A 289 -10.99 13.33 2.00
C PRO A 289 -11.63 13.98 0.77
N HIS A 290 -10.82 14.28 -0.23
CA HIS A 290 -11.23 14.92 -1.49
C HIS A 290 -10.76 14.14 -2.71
N ASP A 291 -10.20 12.96 -2.50
CA ASP A 291 -9.63 12.09 -3.52
C ASP A 291 -9.98 10.62 -3.22
N LEU A 292 -10.28 9.87 -4.26
CA LEU A 292 -10.58 8.43 -4.19
C LEU A 292 -9.37 7.58 -3.73
N GLN A 293 -8.14 8.11 -3.82
CA GLN A 293 -6.91 7.43 -3.38
C GLN A 293 -6.67 7.54 -1.86
N GLN A 294 -7.38 8.43 -1.19
CA GLN A 294 -7.21 8.59 0.25
C GLN A 294 -7.67 7.37 1.03
N ALA A 295 -6.94 7.05 2.08
CA ALA A 295 -7.24 5.90 2.93
C ALA A 295 -8.73 5.91 3.36
N THR A 296 -9.36 4.74 3.30
CA THR A 296 -10.78 4.50 3.64
C THR A 296 -11.83 5.06 2.68
N ALA A 297 -11.50 5.86 1.68
CA ALA A 297 -12.48 6.59 0.87
C ALA A 297 -13.44 5.66 0.09
N LEU A 298 -12.92 4.60 -0.53
CA LEU A 298 -13.70 3.60 -1.26
C LEU A 298 -14.35 2.59 -0.31
N GLN A 299 -13.64 2.23 0.75
CA GLN A 299 -14.21 1.41 1.82
C GLN A 299 -15.51 2.03 2.37
N ASN A 300 -15.51 3.33 2.64
CA ASN A 300 -16.67 4.05 3.16
C ASN A 300 -17.87 4.06 2.20
N GLY A 301 -17.61 4.16 0.89
CA GLY A 301 -18.65 4.29 -0.13
C GLY A 301 -19.18 2.97 -0.66
N MET A 302 -18.34 1.95 -0.79
CA MET A 302 -18.63 0.73 -1.55
C MET A 302 -18.63 -0.55 -0.69
N ILE A 303 -17.80 -0.61 0.35
CA ILE A 303 -17.63 -1.82 1.16
C ILE A 303 -18.40 -1.75 2.48
N TYR A 304 -18.29 -0.65 3.22
CA TYR A 304 -18.94 -0.49 4.50
C TYR A 304 -20.47 -0.71 4.48
N PRO A 305 -21.20 -0.29 3.45
CA PRO A 305 -22.64 -0.55 3.37
C PRO A 305 -23.00 -2.04 3.30
N LEU A 306 -22.06 -2.89 2.85
CA LEU A 306 -22.25 -4.34 2.67
C LEU A 306 -21.93 -5.16 3.92
N LYS A 307 -21.33 -4.58 4.94
CA LYS A 307 -20.76 -5.27 6.13
C LYS A 307 -21.69 -6.21 6.88
N SER A 308 -22.99 -6.02 6.78
CA SER A 308 -23.99 -6.86 7.43
C SER A 308 -24.61 -7.92 6.51
N PHE A 309 -24.26 -7.90 5.22
CA PHE A 309 -24.72 -8.87 4.24
C PHE A 309 -23.78 -10.09 4.28
N PRO A 310 -24.26 -11.27 4.71
CA PRO A 310 -23.39 -12.44 4.86
C PRO A 310 -22.78 -12.86 3.52
N ILE A 311 -21.48 -13.15 3.53
CA ILE A 311 -20.73 -13.61 2.36
C ILE A 311 -20.01 -14.92 2.66
N ARG A 312 -19.71 -15.73 1.63
CA ARG A 312 -18.80 -16.88 1.77
C ARG A 312 -17.37 -16.41 1.94
N GLY A 313 -16.93 -15.47 1.11
CA GLY A 313 -15.58 -14.99 1.08
C GLY A 313 -15.40 -13.82 0.12
N ALA A 314 -14.16 -13.39 -0.06
CA ALA A 314 -13.80 -12.29 -0.95
C ALA A 314 -12.73 -12.70 -1.96
N LEU A 315 -12.81 -12.08 -3.15
CA LEU A 315 -11.77 -12.08 -4.17
C LEU A 315 -11.15 -10.68 -4.25
N TRP A 316 -9.83 -10.64 -4.43
CA TRP A 316 -9.10 -9.39 -4.53
C TRP A 316 -8.12 -9.40 -5.71
N TYR A 317 -8.18 -8.39 -6.59
CA TYR A 317 -7.24 -8.25 -7.69
C TYR A 317 -6.76 -6.81 -7.78
N GLN A 318 -5.60 -6.54 -7.13
CA GLN A 318 -5.01 -5.20 -7.03
C GLN A 318 -3.52 -5.35 -6.67
N GLY A 319 -2.72 -4.35 -6.95
CA GLY A 319 -1.31 -4.25 -6.57
C GLY A 319 -0.56 -3.26 -7.44
N GLU A 320 -0.98 -3.06 -8.67
CA GLU A 320 -0.32 -2.24 -9.67
C GLU A 320 -0.19 -0.77 -9.23
N SER A 321 -1.21 -0.24 -8.56
CA SER A 321 -1.20 1.14 -8.03
C SER A 321 -0.34 1.31 -6.77
N ASN A 322 0.14 0.21 -6.18
CA ASN A 322 1.07 0.20 -5.05
C ASN A 322 2.48 -0.25 -5.45
N LEU A 323 2.79 -0.26 -6.75
CA LEU A 323 4.12 -0.59 -7.25
C LEU A 323 5.18 0.33 -6.60
N GLY A 324 6.24 -0.27 -6.09
CA GLY A 324 7.32 0.45 -5.39
C GLY A 324 7.23 0.45 -3.87
N GLU A 325 6.15 -0.07 -3.27
CA GLU A 325 6.05 -0.24 -1.82
C GLU A 325 6.80 -1.48 -1.29
N GLY A 326 7.19 -2.39 -2.18
CA GLY A 326 7.89 -3.62 -1.79
C GLY A 326 7.14 -4.36 -0.69
N MET A 327 7.88 -4.81 0.33
CA MET A 327 7.33 -5.60 1.44
C MET A 327 6.26 -4.89 2.29
N ARG A 328 6.17 -3.55 2.23
CA ARG A 328 5.11 -2.80 2.91
C ARG A 328 3.71 -3.19 2.41
N TYR A 329 3.60 -3.59 1.14
CA TYR A 329 2.34 -4.07 0.59
C TYR A 329 1.80 -5.32 1.32
N ALA A 330 2.66 -6.18 1.88
CA ALA A 330 2.21 -7.32 2.69
C ALA A 330 1.50 -6.86 3.99
N GLU A 331 1.98 -5.77 4.60
CA GLU A 331 1.33 -5.17 5.77
C GLU A 331 -0.02 -4.53 5.40
N HIS A 332 -0.10 -3.88 4.24
CA HIS A 332 -1.37 -3.36 3.73
C HIS A 332 -2.38 -4.47 3.42
N MET A 333 -1.94 -5.58 2.81
CA MET A 333 -2.79 -6.76 2.61
C MET A 333 -3.30 -7.33 3.93
N LYS A 334 -2.44 -7.40 4.93
CA LYS A 334 -2.83 -7.83 6.28
C LYS A 334 -3.86 -6.89 6.90
N ALA A 335 -3.68 -5.58 6.74
CA ALA A 335 -4.63 -4.57 7.20
C ALA A 335 -5.99 -4.68 6.48
N LEU A 336 -5.99 -4.80 5.16
CA LEU A 336 -7.21 -4.97 4.37
C LEU A 336 -8.00 -6.20 4.83
N VAL A 337 -7.37 -7.37 4.85
CA VAL A 337 -8.03 -8.65 5.18
C VAL A 337 -8.53 -8.66 6.62
N THR A 338 -7.68 -8.24 7.57
CA THR A 338 -8.06 -8.16 9.00
C THR A 338 -9.20 -7.17 9.20
N GLY A 339 -9.12 -6.02 8.54
CA GLY A 339 -10.12 -4.98 8.62
C GLY A 339 -11.48 -5.44 8.08
N TRP A 340 -11.53 -6.07 6.91
CA TRP A 340 -12.78 -6.61 6.36
C TRP A 340 -13.37 -7.71 7.24
N ARG A 341 -12.54 -8.64 7.73
CA ARG A 341 -13.01 -9.69 8.66
C ARG A 341 -13.57 -9.11 9.95
N THR A 342 -12.93 -8.08 10.49
CA THR A 342 -13.42 -7.34 11.66
C THR A 342 -14.76 -6.65 11.35
N LEU A 343 -14.86 -6.02 10.19
CA LEU A 343 -16.05 -5.30 9.76
C LEU A 343 -17.28 -6.22 9.63
N TRP A 344 -17.10 -7.41 9.03
CA TRP A 344 -18.18 -8.41 8.89
C TRP A 344 -18.48 -9.15 10.20
N GLY A 345 -17.48 -9.37 11.05
CA GLY A 345 -17.65 -10.15 12.29
C GLY A 345 -17.95 -11.63 12.06
N GLU A 346 -17.58 -12.17 10.90
CA GLU A 346 -17.87 -13.55 10.48
C GLU A 346 -16.63 -14.48 10.57
N GLY A 347 -15.63 -14.09 11.38
CA GLY A 347 -14.38 -14.83 11.55
C GLY A 347 -13.48 -14.73 10.34
N ASP A 348 -12.55 -15.69 10.22
CA ASP A 348 -11.56 -15.74 9.14
C ASP A 348 -12.18 -16.31 7.85
N PHE A 349 -13.13 -15.61 7.26
CA PHE A 349 -13.69 -16.03 5.98
C PHE A 349 -12.61 -16.09 4.87
N PRO A 350 -12.76 -16.95 3.84
CA PRO A 350 -11.81 -17.08 2.75
C PRO A 350 -11.55 -15.76 2.03
N PHE A 351 -10.27 -15.45 1.80
CA PHE A 351 -9.84 -14.28 1.05
C PHE A 351 -8.82 -14.70 0.00
N TYR A 352 -9.23 -14.78 -1.27
CA TYR A 352 -8.37 -15.20 -2.36
C TYR A 352 -8.00 -14.02 -3.23
N PHE A 353 -6.74 -13.96 -3.65
CA PHE A 353 -6.28 -12.83 -4.44
C PHE A 353 -5.38 -13.26 -5.60
N VAL A 354 -5.19 -12.33 -6.53
CA VAL A 354 -4.38 -12.54 -7.73
C VAL A 354 -3.05 -11.83 -7.54
N GLN A 355 -1.94 -12.52 -7.83
CA GLN A 355 -0.64 -11.88 -8.00
C GLN A 355 -0.70 -11.00 -9.26
N ILE A 356 -0.19 -9.75 -9.20
CA ILE A 356 -0.20 -8.88 -10.36
C ILE A 356 0.61 -9.48 -11.52
N ALA A 357 0.17 -9.21 -12.75
CA ALA A 357 0.80 -9.75 -13.96
C ALA A 357 2.10 -9.03 -14.29
N PRO A 358 3.08 -9.70 -14.92
CA PRO A 358 4.25 -9.07 -15.50
C PRO A 358 3.87 -7.96 -16.49
N TYR A 359 4.51 -6.79 -16.34
CA TYR A 359 4.28 -5.65 -17.22
C TYR A 359 5.49 -4.72 -17.25
N ASN A 360 5.73 -4.06 -18.37
CA ASN A 360 6.82 -3.09 -18.50
C ASN A 360 6.41 -1.71 -17.98
N TYR A 361 6.52 -1.48 -16.68
CA TYR A 361 6.27 -0.16 -16.06
C TYR A 361 7.36 0.87 -16.41
N GLY A 362 8.47 0.46 -17.03
CA GLY A 362 9.67 1.27 -17.17
C GLY A 362 10.49 1.36 -15.89
N GLY A 363 11.69 1.91 -15.98
CA GLY A 363 12.59 2.04 -14.82
C GLY A 363 13.15 0.70 -14.33
N ASN A 364 13.21 0.49 -13.00
CA ASN A 364 13.74 -0.72 -12.41
C ASN A 364 12.71 -1.87 -12.43
N PRO A 365 12.94 -2.96 -13.20
CA PRO A 365 11.99 -4.05 -13.33
C PRO A 365 11.91 -4.94 -12.06
N GLU A 366 12.82 -4.80 -11.10
CA GLU A 366 12.78 -5.58 -9.86
C GLU A 366 11.73 -5.07 -8.87
N LYS A 367 11.26 -3.82 -9.00
CA LYS A 367 10.18 -3.28 -8.16
C LYS A 367 8.89 -4.10 -8.21
N GLU A 368 8.63 -4.74 -9.35
CA GLU A 368 7.48 -5.63 -9.50
C GLU A 368 7.70 -6.97 -8.78
N ALA A 369 8.94 -7.48 -8.81
CA ALA A 369 9.29 -8.68 -8.07
C ALA A 369 9.17 -8.49 -6.55
N ASP A 370 9.48 -7.29 -6.03
CA ASP A 370 9.28 -6.95 -4.63
C ASP A 370 7.79 -6.97 -4.23
N ILE A 371 6.88 -6.50 -5.09
CA ILE A 371 5.42 -6.62 -4.86
C ILE A 371 4.98 -8.09 -4.93
N TRP A 372 5.49 -8.90 -5.84
CA TRP A 372 5.19 -10.33 -5.90
C TRP A 372 5.63 -11.06 -4.63
N GLU A 373 6.80 -10.72 -4.09
CA GLU A 373 7.27 -11.24 -2.80
C GLU A 373 6.35 -10.83 -1.66
N ALA A 374 5.90 -9.59 -1.64
CA ALA A 374 4.95 -9.09 -0.66
C ALA A 374 3.60 -9.80 -0.75
N GLN A 375 3.07 -10.03 -1.95
CA GLN A 375 1.85 -10.80 -2.19
C GLN A 375 2.01 -12.25 -1.74
N THR A 376 3.14 -12.88 -2.07
CA THR A 376 3.47 -14.24 -1.61
C THR A 376 3.57 -14.32 -0.09
N THR A 377 4.21 -13.34 0.53
CA THR A 377 4.30 -13.22 2.00
C THR A 377 2.92 -13.08 2.62
N ALA A 378 2.06 -12.22 2.07
CA ALA A 378 0.69 -12.04 2.54
C ALA A 378 -0.10 -13.37 2.49
N ALA A 379 0.03 -14.16 1.40
CA ALA A 379 -0.60 -15.47 1.29
C ALA A 379 -0.15 -16.46 2.37
N ASN A 380 1.09 -16.33 2.84
CA ASN A 380 1.68 -17.23 3.84
C ASN A 380 1.38 -16.81 5.29
N ILE A 381 1.30 -15.50 5.59
CA ILE A 381 1.14 -15.01 6.96
C ILE A 381 -0.31 -14.73 7.35
N ILE A 382 -1.22 -14.54 6.39
CA ILE A 382 -2.62 -14.24 6.68
C ILE A 382 -3.42 -15.54 6.62
N PRO A 383 -4.08 -15.94 7.72
CA PRO A 383 -4.86 -17.19 7.76
C PRO A 383 -5.96 -17.21 6.69
N ASN A 384 -6.30 -18.40 6.20
CA ASN A 384 -7.38 -18.65 5.24
C ASN A 384 -7.35 -17.74 4.00
N THR A 385 -6.15 -17.54 3.45
CA THR A 385 -5.91 -16.87 2.18
C THR A 385 -5.39 -17.83 1.13
N GLY A 386 -5.34 -17.40 -0.10
CA GLY A 386 -4.71 -18.09 -1.23
C GLY A 386 -4.46 -17.12 -2.37
N MET A 387 -3.42 -17.38 -3.16
CA MET A 387 -2.99 -16.52 -4.26
C MET A 387 -3.00 -17.27 -5.58
N ALA A 388 -3.64 -16.70 -6.59
CA ALA A 388 -3.57 -17.17 -7.98
C ALA A 388 -2.38 -16.49 -8.68
N ILE A 389 -1.43 -17.28 -9.15
CA ILE A 389 -0.26 -16.83 -9.89
C ILE A 389 -0.60 -16.77 -11.37
N ILE A 390 -0.21 -15.70 -12.07
CA ILE A 390 -0.59 -15.45 -13.47
C ILE A 390 0.56 -14.93 -14.34
N ASN A 391 1.80 -15.17 -13.94
CA ASN A 391 2.99 -14.72 -14.67
C ASN A 391 3.21 -15.40 -16.04
N ASP A 392 2.40 -16.39 -16.37
CA ASP A 392 2.40 -17.12 -17.65
C ASP A 392 1.36 -16.60 -18.66
N ILE A 393 0.45 -15.73 -18.26
CA ILE A 393 -0.64 -15.19 -19.07
C ILE A 393 -0.61 -13.65 -19.16
N GLY A 394 0.46 -13.01 -18.68
CA GLY A 394 0.69 -11.58 -18.77
C GLY A 394 0.89 -11.09 -20.21
N ASN A 395 0.91 -9.77 -20.36
CA ASN A 395 1.29 -9.09 -21.60
C ASN A 395 2.17 -7.90 -21.23
N LEU A 396 3.45 -7.96 -21.58
CA LEU A 396 4.41 -6.91 -21.23
C LEU A 396 4.07 -5.53 -21.83
N GLY A 397 3.20 -5.47 -22.83
CA GLY A 397 2.72 -4.23 -23.47
C GLY A 397 1.35 -3.74 -22.95
N ASP A 398 0.66 -4.51 -22.11
CA ASP A 398 -0.64 -4.16 -21.55
C ASP A 398 -0.77 -4.74 -20.14
N VAL A 399 -0.94 -3.87 -19.16
CA VAL A 399 -1.06 -4.24 -17.73
C VAL A 399 -2.31 -5.07 -17.44
N HIS A 400 -3.22 -5.20 -18.41
CA HIS A 400 -4.49 -5.92 -18.29
C HIS A 400 -4.46 -7.23 -19.10
N PRO A 401 -4.07 -8.37 -18.50
CA PRO A 401 -4.15 -9.66 -19.17
C PRO A 401 -5.57 -9.98 -19.64
N LYS A 402 -5.72 -10.30 -20.92
CA LYS A 402 -7.03 -10.61 -21.52
C LYS A 402 -7.50 -12.04 -21.24
N ASP A 403 -6.63 -12.91 -20.74
CA ASP A 403 -6.99 -14.27 -20.33
C ASP A 403 -7.57 -14.28 -18.90
N LYS A 404 -8.73 -13.65 -18.70
CA LYS A 404 -9.45 -13.68 -17.43
C LYS A 404 -10.08 -15.05 -17.16
N GLN A 405 -10.19 -15.90 -18.19
CA GLN A 405 -10.61 -17.29 -18.07
C GLN A 405 -9.67 -18.05 -17.11
N SER A 406 -8.36 -17.99 -17.37
CA SER A 406 -7.36 -18.62 -16.50
C SER A 406 -7.30 -18.01 -15.12
N VAL A 407 -7.48 -16.69 -14.99
CA VAL A 407 -7.54 -16.00 -13.67
C VAL A 407 -8.69 -16.53 -12.83
N GLY A 408 -9.92 -16.50 -13.39
CA GLY A 408 -11.11 -17.00 -12.71
C GLY A 408 -11.03 -18.48 -12.37
N HIS A 409 -10.49 -19.30 -13.28
CA HIS A 409 -10.23 -20.72 -13.06
C HIS A 409 -9.30 -20.96 -11.85
N ARG A 410 -8.14 -20.28 -11.79
CA ARG A 410 -7.18 -20.44 -10.68
C ARG A 410 -7.74 -20.01 -9.33
N LEU A 411 -8.54 -18.94 -9.30
CA LEU A 411 -9.28 -18.54 -8.10
C LEU A 411 -10.33 -19.59 -7.70
N ALA A 412 -11.04 -20.17 -8.68
CA ALA A 412 -12.01 -21.23 -8.42
C ALA A 412 -11.35 -22.51 -7.88
N LEU A 413 -10.19 -22.90 -8.39
CA LEU A 413 -9.41 -24.02 -7.86
C LEU A 413 -9.07 -23.82 -6.37
N LEU A 414 -8.62 -22.62 -5.99
CA LEU A 414 -8.37 -22.26 -4.59
C LEU A 414 -9.62 -22.42 -3.73
N ALA A 415 -10.77 -21.89 -4.20
CA ALA A 415 -12.02 -21.99 -3.48
C ALA A 415 -12.51 -23.44 -3.35
N LEU A 416 -12.47 -24.22 -4.44
CA LEU A 416 -12.89 -25.63 -4.45
C LEU A 416 -12.05 -26.47 -3.49
N ALA A 417 -10.73 -26.29 -3.48
CA ALA A 417 -9.85 -27.01 -2.58
C ALA A 417 -9.96 -26.56 -1.13
N LYS A 418 -9.81 -25.25 -0.86
CA LYS A 418 -9.63 -24.71 0.50
C LYS A 418 -10.96 -24.39 1.21
N THR A 419 -12.00 -23.92 0.47
CA THR A 419 -13.30 -23.59 1.05
C THR A 419 -14.28 -24.76 0.97
N TYR A 420 -14.31 -25.45 -0.17
CA TYR A 420 -15.28 -26.51 -0.42
C TYR A 420 -14.73 -27.93 -0.22
N GLY A 421 -13.47 -28.04 0.19
CA GLY A 421 -12.88 -29.29 0.71
C GLY A 421 -12.58 -30.37 -0.33
N GLN A 422 -12.39 -30.01 -1.59
CA GLN A 422 -11.97 -30.95 -2.65
C GLN A 422 -10.45 -31.25 -2.50
N LYS A 423 -10.12 -32.23 -1.66
CA LYS A 423 -8.75 -32.50 -1.18
C LYS A 423 -7.78 -32.99 -2.26
N ASP A 424 -8.31 -33.68 -3.29
CA ASP A 424 -7.49 -34.25 -4.36
C ASP A 424 -7.26 -33.28 -5.53
N LEU A 425 -7.76 -32.05 -5.40
CA LEU A 425 -7.64 -31.02 -6.42
C LEU A 425 -6.29 -30.31 -6.31
N VAL A 426 -5.51 -30.32 -7.39
CA VAL A 426 -4.31 -29.48 -7.51
C VAL A 426 -4.75 -28.06 -7.79
N TYR A 427 -4.51 -27.16 -6.84
CA TYR A 427 -5.03 -25.79 -6.84
C TYR A 427 -3.95 -24.71 -6.90
N SER A 428 -2.69 -25.10 -6.84
CA SER A 428 -1.54 -24.20 -6.91
C SER A 428 -0.45 -24.79 -7.80
N GLY A 429 0.30 -23.92 -8.44
CA GLY A 429 1.58 -24.29 -9.05
C GLY A 429 2.68 -24.47 -8.00
N PRO A 430 3.90 -24.82 -8.44
CA PRO A 430 5.04 -25.06 -7.55
C PRO A 430 5.35 -23.83 -6.70
N THR A 431 5.46 -24.02 -5.38
CA THR A 431 5.87 -22.99 -4.43
C THR A 431 7.20 -23.37 -3.79
N PHE A 432 8.08 -22.37 -3.60
CA PHE A 432 9.39 -22.58 -2.98
C PHE A 432 9.24 -23.24 -1.60
N LYS A 433 10.01 -24.29 -1.36
CA LYS A 433 10.07 -25.01 -0.08
C LYS A 433 11.41 -24.86 0.62
N SER A 434 12.51 -25.21 -0.08
CA SER A 434 13.84 -25.15 0.51
C SER A 434 14.92 -25.00 -0.55
N LEU A 435 16.07 -24.44 -0.12
CA LEU A 435 17.29 -24.35 -0.88
C LEU A 435 18.39 -25.14 -0.17
N THR A 436 19.10 -25.99 -0.90
CA THR A 436 20.26 -26.73 -0.40
C THR A 436 21.43 -26.62 -1.37
N LYS A 437 22.63 -26.42 -0.83
CA LYS A 437 23.87 -26.49 -1.62
C LYS A 437 24.26 -27.95 -1.83
N VAL A 438 24.60 -28.29 -3.07
CA VAL A 438 25.09 -29.61 -3.47
C VAL A 438 26.31 -29.41 -4.37
N ASP A 439 27.49 -29.59 -3.81
CA ASP A 439 28.78 -29.31 -4.46
C ASP A 439 28.84 -27.87 -5.01
N ASP A 440 29.00 -27.69 -6.32
CA ASP A 440 29.01 -26.39 -7.03
C ASP A 440 27.63 -25.98 -7.57
N SER A 441 26.55 -26.57 -7.06
CA SER A 441 25.17 -26.29 -7.48
C SER A 441 24.24 -26.02 -6.31
N LEU A 442 23.06 -25.47 -6.62
CA LEU A 442 21.97 -25.29 -5.68
C LEU A 442 20.80 -26.19 -6.08
N ARG A 443 20.23 -26.88 -5.11
CA ARG A 443 18.98 -27.63 -5.26
C ARG A 443 17.83 -26.88 -4.62
N VAL A 444 16.83 -26.57 -5.42
CA VAL A 444 15.57 -25.93 -5.01
C VAL A 444 14.50 -27.02 -4.97
N THR A 445 13.85 -27.20 -3.82
CA THR A 445 12.68 -28.08 -3.69
C THR A 445 11.40 -27.28 -3.61
N PHE A 446 10.30 -27.90 -4.05
CA PHE A 446 9.00 -27.25 -4.14
C PHE A 446 7.93 -28.02 -3.40
N ASP A 447 6.94 -27.31 -2.87
CA ASP A 447 5.61 -27.82 -2.53
C ASP A 447 4.67 -27.59 -3.73
N HIS A 448 3.51 -28.21 -3.73
CA HIS A 448 2.48 -28.09 -4.77
C HIS A 448 2.94 -28.51 -6.18
N VAL A 449 3.78 -29.50 -6.25
CA VAL A 449 4.29 -30.02 -7.54
C VAL A 449 3.25 -30.80 -8.33
N GLY A 450 2.10 -31.15 -7.73
CA GLY A 450 1.06 -31.94 -8.38
C GLY A 450 1.58 -33.27 -8.86
N GLY A 451 1.37 -33.63 -10.12
CA GLY A 451 1.90 -34.81 -10.76
C GLY A 451 3.36 -34.72 -11.17
N GLY A 452 4.04 -33.58 -10.89
CA GLY A 452 5.46 -33.33 -11.16
C GLY A 452 5.72 -31.95 -11.76
N LEU A 453 6.99 -31.56 -11.79
CA LEU A 453 7.44 -30.30 -12.40
C LEU A 453 7.54 -30.46 -13.93
N ALA A 454 7.22 -29.41 -14.66
CA ALA A 454 7.28 -29.33 -16.11
C ALA A 454 7.76 -27.97 -16.61
N SER A 455 8.22 -27.95 -17.85
CA SER A 455 8.42 -26.73 -18.62
C SER A 455 7.20 -26.50 -19.51
N ARG A 456 6.59 -25.31 -19.42
CA ARG A 456 5.38 -24.93 -20.17
C ARG A 456 5.52 -25.07 -21.69
N ASP A 457 6.69 -24.75 -22.21
CA ASP A 457 6.98 -24.70 -23.65
C ASP A 457 7.93 -25.83 -24.12
N GLY A 458 8.25 -26.77 -23.23
CA GLY A 458 9.17 -27.86 -23.51
C GLY A 458 10.64 -27.46 -23.70
N LYS A 459 10.97 -26.20 -23.52
CA LYS A 459 12.34 -25.67 -23.56
C LYS A 459 13.02 -25.82 -22.20
N PRO A 460 14.35 -25.65 -22.12
CA PRO A 460 15.05 -25.53 -20.85
C PRO A 460 14.39 -24.47 -19.97
N LEU A 461 14.42 -24.72 -18.65
CA LEU A 461 13.88 -23.75 -17.69
C LEU A 461 14.59 -22.40 -17.78
N SER A 462 13.83 -21.34 -17.67
CA SER A 462 14.29 -19.96 -17.83
C SER A 462 14.12 -19.14 -16.54
N TRP A 463 14.78 -17.98 -16.50
CA TRP A 463 14.67 -16.98 -15.43
C TRP A 463 15.16 -17.45 -14.06
N PHE A 464 16.01 -18.47 -14.01
CA PHE A 464 16.79 -18.79 -12.82
C PHE A 464 18.14 -18.10 -12.86
N GLU A 465 18.53 -17.51 -11.76
CA GLU A 465 19.82 -16.85 -11.56
C GLU A 465 20.41 -17.27 -10.20
N ILE A 466 21.72 -17.38 -10.16
CA ILE A 466 22.50 -17.71 -8.93
C ILE A 466 23.63 -16.72 -8.74
N ILE A 467 24.11 -16.59 -7.50
CA ILE A 467 25.23 -15.74 -7.13
C ILE A 467 26.29 -16.55 -6.36
N ASP A 468 27.57 -16.26 -6.61
CA ASP A 468 28.70 -16.88 -5.93
C ASP A 468 28.95 -16.27 -4.54
N ALA A 469 29.57 -17.03 -3.65
CA ALA A 469 29.99 -16.57 -2.32
C ALA A 469 31.06 -15.47 -2.38
N ASP A 470 31.86 -15.45 -3.44
CA ASP A 470 32.99 -14.52 -3.60
C ASP A 470 32.59 -13.12 -4.09
N GLU A 471 31.31 -12.78 -4.06
CA GLU A 471 30.71 -11.56 -4.62
C GLU A 471 30.62 -11.53 -6.15
N GLY A 472 29.76 -10.72 -6.64
CA GLY A 472 29.44 -10.52 -8.05
C GLY A 472 27.97 -10.22 -8.23
N ASP A 473 27.56 -10.21 -9.47
CA ASP A 473 26.15 -10.07 -9.84
C ASP A 473 25.48 -11.45 -9.92
N PHE A 474 24.15 -11.47 -9.85
CA PHE A 474 23.41 -12.66 -10.21
C PHE A 474 23.64 -13.00 -11.68
N VAL A 475 23.98 -14.25 -11.95
CA VAL A 475 24.20 -14.75 -13.30
C VAL A 475 23.13 -15.80 -13.65
N LYS A 476 22.78 -15.87 -14.93
CA LYS A 476 21.83 -16.86 -15.44
C LYS A 476 22.30 -18.27 -15.12
N ALA A 477 21.45 -19.06 -14.49
CA ALA A 477 21.70 -20.46 -14.18
C ALA A 477 21.23 -21.41 -15.28
N ASN A 478 21.94 -22.51 -15.45
CA ASN A 478 21.40 -23.71 -16.06
C ASN A 478 20.50 -24.41 -15.03
N ALA A 479 19.22 -24.52 -15.35
CA ALA A 479 18.22 -25.10 -14.47
C ALA A 479 17.70 -26.42 -15.03
N ARG A 480 17.76 -27.49 -14.25
CA ARG A 480 17.34 -28.83 -14.65
C ARG A 480 16.37 -29.43 -13.63
N ILE A 481 15.22 -29.89 -14.11
CA ILE A 481 14.27 -30.63 -13.26
C ILE A 481 14.90 -31.98 -12.84
N ASP A 482 14.77 -32.30 -11.55
CA ASP A 482 15.24 -33.55 -10.94
C ASP A 482 14.21 -34.01 -9.88
N GLY A 483 13.22 -34.78 -10.33
CA GLY A 483 12.04 -35.12 -9.53
C GLY A 483 11.23 -33.88 -9.16
N ASP A 484 10.98 -33.70 -7.88
CA ASP A 484 10.25 -32.54 -7.31
C ASP A 484 11.16 -31.36 -7.01
N SER A 485 12.32 -31.28 -7.63
CA SER A 485 13.32 -30.25 -7.43
C SER A 485 13.89 -29.71 -8.74
N VAL A 486 14.51 -28.55 -8.66
CA VAL A 486 15.31 -27.97 -9.75
C VAL A 486 16.75 -27.82 -9.26
N VAL A 487 17.69 -28.31 -10.04
CA VAL A 487 19.14 -28.14 -9.80
C VAL A 487 19.66 -27.00 -10.65
N LEU A 488 20.34 -26.05 -10.01
CA LEU A 488 20.87 -24.83 -10.60
C LEU A 488 22.41 -24.84 -10.60
N SER A 489 23.02 -24.52 -11.73
CA SER A 489 24.47 -24.37 -11.86
C SER A 489 24.84 -23.29 -12.89
N ALA A 490 26.03 -22.74 -12.79
CA ALA A 490 26.60 -21.85 -13.82
C ALA A 490 28.11 -22.07 -13.91
N LEU A 491 28.69 -21.89 -15.10
CA LEU A 491 30.12 -22.15 -15.34
C LEU A 491 31.07 -21.33 -14.47
N ASP A 492 30.70 -20.08 -14.25
CA ASP A 492 31.52 -19.08 -13.55
C ASP A 492 31.21 -18.99 -12.05
N VAL A 493 30.28 -19.82 -11.52
CA VAL A 493 29.88 -19.86 -10.11
C VAL A 493 30.37 -21.18 -9.52
N LYS A 494 31.28 -21.10 -8.56
CA LYS A 494 31.90 -22.29 -7.91
C LYS A 494 31.36 -22.55 -6.51
N GLN A 495 30.90 -21.49 -5.85
CA GLN A 495 30.36 -21.58 -4.51
C GLN A 495 29.01 -20.83 -4.43
N PRO A 496 27.98 -21.33 -5.14
CA PRO A 496 26.69 -20.66 -5.13
C PRO A 496 26.11 -20.60 -3.70
N VAL A 497 25.60 -19.44 -3.30
CA VAL A 497 25.06 -19.19 -1.97
C VAL A 497 23.61 -18.74 -1.98
N ALA A 498 23.16 -18.09 -3.06
CA ALA A 498 21.79 -17.65 -3.20
C ALA A 498 21.30 -17.77 -4.64
N MET A 499 20.00 -17.74 -4.79
CA MET A 499 19.32 -17.80 -6.07
C MET A 499 18.10 -16.90 -6.12
N ARG A 500 17.66 -16.57 -7.34
CA ARG A 500 16.38 -15.93 -7.60
C ARG A 500 15.74 -16.53 -8.86
N PHE A 501 14.41 -16.55 -8.88
CA PHE A 501 13.61 -17.04 -10.00
C PHE A 501 12.59 -15.98 -10.40
N ALA A 502 12.52 -15.67 -11.70
CA ALA A 502 11.61 -14.68 -12.28
C ALA A 502 11.64 -13.31 -11.55
N TRP A 503 12.80 -12.92 -11.04
CA TRP A 503 12.98 -11.68 -10.24
C TRP A 503 13.12 -10.46 -11.14
N ASN A 504 12.12 -10.26 -12.02
CA ASN A 504 12.13 -9.19 -13.02
C ASN A 504 10.72 -9.00 -13.57
N GLY A 505 10.16 -7.79 -13.57
CA GLY A 505 8.83 -7.47 -14.09
C GLY A 505 8.62 -7.81 -15.58
N LEU A 506 9.70 -8.06 -16.31
CA LEU A 506 9.66 -8.52 -17.72
C LEU A 506 9.79 -10.06 -17.84
N ALA A 507 9.76 -10.78 -16.73
CA ALA A 507 9.97 -12.23 -16.75
C ALA A 507 8.75 -12.95 -17.30
N GLU A 508 8.99 -13.84 -18.27
CA GLU A 508 8.04 -14.81 -18.80
C GLU A 508 8.55 -16.24 -18.49
N PRO A 509 8.51 -16.67 -17.21
CA PRO A 509 9.06 -17.96 -16.81
C PRO A 509 8.24 -19.12 -17.33
N ASN A 510 8.89 -20.28 -17.47
CA ASN A 510 8.25 -21.49 -18.02
C ASN A 510 8.15 -22.65 -17.01
N LEU A 511 8.53 -22.47 -15.74
CA LEU A 511 8.34 -23.50 -14.72
C LEU A 511 6.87 -23.58 -14.29
N MET A 512 6.31 -24.78 -14.36
CA MET A 512 4.95 -25.11 -13.90
C MET A 512 4.88 -26.54 -13.36
N ASN A 513 3.74 -26.94 -12.80
CA ASN A 513 3.43 -28.37 -12.64
C ASN A 513 2.76 -28.94 -13.92
N ILE A 514 2.62 -30.27 -13.98
CA ILE A 514 2.00 -30.92 -15.16
C ILE A 514 0.51 -30.58 -15.31
N GLU A 515 -0.16 -30.08 -14.29
CA GLU A 515 -1.52 -29.57 -14.33
C GLU A 515 -1.62 -28.17 -14.98
N GLY A 516 -0.49 -27.56 -15.32
CA GLY A 516 -0.43 -26.30 -16.03
C GLY A 516 -0.51 -25.05 -15.11
N LEU A 517 -0.26 -25.21 -13.82
CA LEU A 517 -0.22 -24.09 -12.89
C LEU A 517 1.22 -23.59 -12.72
N PRO A 518 1.50 -22.28 -12.94
CA PRO A 518 2.85 -21.74 -12.95
C PRO A 518 3.44 -21.57 -11.55
N ALA A 519 4.78 -21.58 -11.46
CA ALA A 519 5.52 -21.12 -10.29
C ALA A 519 5.60 -19.60 -10.26
N GLY A 520 5.38 -18.98 -9.09
CA GLY A 520 5.58 -17.55 -8.86
C GLY A 520 7.05 -17.18 -8.71
N ALA A 521 7.36 -15.89 -8.75
CA ALA A 521 8.70 -15.38 -8.47
C ALA A 521 9.09 -15.61 -7.00
N PHE A 522 10.35 -15.93 -6.77
CA PHE A 522 10.91 -16.09 -5.42
C PHE A 522 12.42 -15.93 -5.42
N ARG A 523 13.00 -15.71 -4.24
CA ARG A 523 14.45 -15.72 -4.00
C ARG A 523 14.75 -16.50 -2.72
N ALA A 524 15.96 -17.03 -2.61
CA ALA A 524 16.39 -17.83 -1.48
C ALA A 524 17.91 -17.84 -1.33
N GLY A 525 18.38 -18.12 -0.11
CA GLY A 525 19.78 -18.13 0.27
C GLY A 525 20.25 -16.80 0.84
N ASP A 526 21.43 -16.82 1.44
CA ASP A 526 22.04 -15.63 2.02
C ASP A 526 22.95 -14.98 0.96
N LEU A 527 22.74 -13.69 0.74
CA LEU A 527 23.60 -12.92 -0.14
C LEU A 527 25.03 -12.85 0.42
N PRO A 528 26.05 -12.87 -0.44
CA PRO A 528 27.45 -12.70 0.00
C PRO A 528 27.56 -11.42 0.84
N LYS A 529 28.30 -11.49 1.94
CA LYS A 529 28.63 -10.29 2.71
C LYS A 529 29.58 -9.44 1.88
N ARG A 530 29.14 -8.25 1.53
CA ARG A 530 29.96 -7.30 0.84
C ARG A 530 31.10 -6.84 1.74
N ASP A 531 32.31 -6.91 1.23
CA ASP A 531 33.50 -6.40 1.90
C ASP A 531 34.36 -5.56 0.93
N TRP A 532 33.66 -4.64 0.23
CA TRP A 532 34.31 -3.74 -0.73
C TRP A 532 35.47 -2.96 -0.10
N LEU A 533 35.27 -2.49 1.14
CA LEU A 533 36.26 -1.71 1.87
C LEU A 533 37.60 -2.47 2.02
N VAL A 534 37.55 -3.72 2.49
CA VAL A 534 38.77 -4.51 2.73
C VAL A 534 39.46 -4.87 1.43
N LYS A 535 38.70 -5.13 0.37
CA LYS A 535 39.27 -5.53 -0.94
C LYS A 535 39.85 -4.37 -1.73
N ASN A 536 39.27 -3.18 -1.64
CA ASN A 536 39.57 -2.07 -2.55
C ASN A 536 40.27 -0.88 -1.90
N VAL A 537 40.34 -0.83 -0.57
CA VAL A 537 40.98 0.27 0.17
C VAL A 537 42.16 -0.23 0.98
N PRO A 538 43.40 -0.19 0.44
CA PRO A 538 44.58 -0.77 1.10
C PRO A 538 44.86 -0.22 2.49
N GLU A 539 44.53 1.06 2.75
CA GLU A 539 44.75 1.71 4.04
C GLU A 539 43.70 1.36 5.10
N ALA A 540 42.54 0.78 4.70
CA ALA A 540 41.44 0.48 5.63
C ALA A 540 41.86 -0.44 6.79
N LYS A 541 42.85 -1.30 6.58
CA LYS A 541 43.45 -2.19 7.61
C LYS A 541 44.14 -1.44 8.76
N ASP A 542 44.50 -0.19 8.54
CA ASP A 542 45.23 0.65 9.52
C ASP A 542 44.24 1.49 10.36
N TYR A 543 42.92 1.35 10.09
CA TYR A 543 41.87 2.10 10.76
C TYR A 543 41.10 1.22 11.73
N GLN A 544 40.64 1.82 12.83
CA GLN A 544 39.74 1.22 13.80
C GLN A 544 38.33 1.74 13.57
N LEU A 545 37.35 0.84 13.60
CA LEU A 545 35.92 1.16 13.44
C LEU A 545 35.42 1.90 14.69
N VAL A 546 34.87 3.09 14.49
CA VAL A 546 34.23 3.90 15.53
C VAL A 546 32.71 3.67 15.50
N TYR A 547 32.09 3.87 14.34
CA TYR A 547 30.68 3.70 14.13
C TYR A 547 30.40 2.84 12.91
N ASP A 548 29.35 2.01 13.02
CA ASP A 548 28.73 1.27 11.94
C ASP A 548 27.25 1.51 11.98
N LEU A 549 26.64 1.91 10.86
CA LEU A 549 25.26 2.32 10.80
C LEU A 549 24.59 1.78 9.55
N ASP A 550 23.53 1.02 9.75
CA ASP A 550 22.56 0.68 8.72
C ASP A 550 21.61 1.88 8.51
N LEU A 551 21.78 2.60 7.42
CA LEU A 551 21.02 3.80 7.11
C LEU A 551 19.55 3.50 6.75
N THR A 552 19.19 2.24 6.49
CA THR A 552 17.78 1.85 6.30
C THR A 552 16.98 1.96 7.60
N LYS A 553 17.64 2.05 8.74
CA LYS A 553 17.04 2.14 10.08
C LYS A 553 17.08 3.55 10.67
N LEU A 554 17.33 4.56 9.85
CA LEU A 554 17.30 5.95 10.32
C LEU A 554 15.91 6.35 10.82
N GLY A 555 15.88 6.90 12.03
CA GLY A 555 14.68 7.43 12.69
C GLY A 555 15.05 8.71 13.44
N ALA A 556 14.17 9.22 14.27
CA ALA A 556 14.40 10.43 15.07
C ALA A 556 15.66 10.33 15.95
N ALA A 557 16.03 9.12 16.35
CA ALA A 557 17.28 8.83 17.06
C ALA A 557 18.15 7.91 16.21
N ILE A 558 19.43 8.26 16.05
CA ILE A 558 20.40 7.39 15.39
C ILE A 558 20.80 6.28 16.34
N LYS A 559 20.65 5.05 15.89
CA LYS A 559 21.11 3.86 16.59
C LYS A 559 22.18 3.18 15.76
N TYR A 560 23.42 3.31 16.19
CA TYR A 560 24.53 2.60 15.56
C TYR A 560 24.46 1.09 15.84
N ASP A 561 24.75 0.28 14.84
CA ASP A 561 24.92 -1.17 15.00
C ASP A 561 26.23 -1.48 15.76
N VAL A 562 27.26 -0.63 15.56
CA VAL A 562 28.50 -0.62 16.34
C VAL A 562 28.77 0.81 16.81
N ASP A 563 29.04 0.97 18.09
CA ASP A 563 29.43 2.23 18.71
C ASP A 563 30.63 2.00 19.65
N ASN A 564 31.81 2.33 19.14
CA ASN A 564 33.10 2.17 19.85
C ASN A 564 33.69 3.49 20.34
N HIS A 565 32.98 4.63 20.21
CA HIS A 565 33.58 5.94 20.50
C HIS A 565 34.13 6.07 21.93
N GLN A 566 33.50 5.37 22.89
CA GLN A 566 34.00 5.35 24.28
C GLN A 566 35.11 4.32 24.54
N SER A 567 35.35 3.42 23.59
CA SER A 567 36.36 2.35 23.75
C SER A 567 37.71 2.71 23.15
N ILE A 568 37.75 3.73 22.29
CA ILE A 568 38.98 4.19 21.61
C ILE A 568 39.54 5.36 22.40
N HIS A 569 40.66 5.10 23.11
CA HIS A 569 41.31 6.09 23.96
C HIS A 569 42.66 6.60 23.37
N GLN A 570 43.09 5.99 22.27
CA GLN A 570 44.37 6.35 21.62
C GLN A 570 44.19 7.64 20.81
N PRO A 571 45.21 8.53 20.78
CA PRO A 571 45.17 9.64 19.84
C PRO A 571 45.14 9.14 18.41
N PHE A 572 44.37 9.81 17.56
CA PHE A 572 44.27 9.50 16.14
C PHE A 572 44.66 10.69 15.29
N ASP A 573 45.13 10.42 14.08
CA ASP A 573 45.59 11.45 13.15
C ASP A 573 44.76 11.54 11.87
N ARG A 574 43.93 10.54 11.59
CA ARG A 574 43.06 10.55 10.42
C ARG A 574 41.64 10.04 10.79
N ILE A 575 40.66 10.57 10.07
CA ILE A 575 39.28 10.13 10.13
C ILE A 575 38.92 9.60 8.74
N ALA A 576 38.13 8.53 8.68
CA ALA A 576 37.67 7.97 7.43
C ALA A 576 36.16 7.64 7.48
N TYR A 577 35.53 7.82 6.34
CA TYR A 577 34.14 7.49 6.09
C TYR A 577 34.06 6.53 4.91
N CYS A 578 33.22 5.50 5.03
CA CYS A 578 32.91 4.59 3.94
C CYS A 578 31.39 4.47 3.82
N LEU A 579 30.84 5.00 2.72
CA LEU A 579 29.44 4.82 2.37
C LEU A 579 29.33 3.74 1.31
N GLU A 580 28.52 2.72 1.61
CA GLU A 580 28.23 1.59 0.73
C GLU A 580 26.73 1.59 0.44
N LEU A 581 26.35 1.76 -0.81
CA LEU A 581 24.97 1.75 -1.28
C LEU A 581 24.77 0.57 -2.24
N GLN A 582 23.62 -0.05 -2.17
CA GLN A 582 23.22 -1.07 -3.13
C GLN A 582 21.77 -0.85 -3.54
N ASP A 583 21.54 -0.70 -4.83
CA ASP A 583 20.18 -0.55 -5.38
C ASP A 583 19.41 -1.88 -5.42
N GLY A 584 18.15 -1.83 -5.82
CA GLY A 584 17.31 -3.02 -5.97
C GLY A 584 17.84 -4.04 -6.98
N ASN A 585 18.68 -3.60 -7.94
CA ASN A 585 19.31 -4.46 -8.95
C ASN A 585 20.65 -5.05 -8.48
N PHE A 586 21.02 -4.86 -7.20
CA PHE A 586 22.30 -5.24 -6.64
C PHE A 586 23.50 -4.47 -7.18
N ASN A 587 23.30 -3.43 -7.99
CA ASN A 587 24.37 -2.55 -8.37
C ASN A 587 24.89 -1.81 -7.14
N SER A 588 26.20 -1.77 -7.04
CA SER A 588 26.86 -1.24 -5.86
C SER A 588 27.55 0.08 -6.19
N GLN A 589 27.31 1.04 -5.32
CA GLN A 589 27.98 2.33 -5.31
C GLN A 589 28.71 2.47 -3.97
N ASP A 590 30.00 2.56 -4.02
CA ASP A 590 30.84 2.60 -2.83
C ASP A 590 31.82 3.76 -2.91
N VAL A 591 31.98 4.49 -1.81
CA VAL A 591 32.98 5.51 -1.66
C VAL A 591 33.65 5.42 -0.27
N TYR A 592 34.90 5.50 -0.26
CA TYR A 592 35.72 5.71 0.92
C TYR A 592 36.45 7.03 0.79
N VAL A 593 36.44 7.81 1.84
CA VAL A 593 37.26 9.01 1.97
C VAL A 593 37.93 9.06 3.34
N SER A 594 39.24 9.22 3.39
CA SER A 594 39.93 9.56 4.62
C SER A 594 40.58 10.95 4.51
N MET A 595 40.74 11.61 5.64
CA MET A 595 41.25 12.97 5.76
C MET A 595 42.03 13.14 7.04
N ASP A 596 42.85 14.18 7.12
CA ASP A 596 43.50 14.56 8.39
C ASP A 596 42.44 14.83 9.46
N ALA A 597 42.69 14.42 10.69
CA ALA A 597 41.72 14.57 11.76
C ALA A 597 41.41 16.06 12.02
N PHE A 598 40.15 16.42 11.84
CA PHE A 598 39.64 17.78 12.05
C PHE A 598 39.12 18.02 13.47
N THR A 599 39.00 16.96 14.27
CA THR A 599 38.64 17.00 15.70
C THR A 599 39.33 15.85 16.42
N ALA A 600 39.50 15.99 17.72
CA ALA A 600 39.95 14.92 18.62
C ALA A 600 38.78 14.24 19.35
N ASP A 601 37.56 14.71 19.15
CA ASP A 601 36.33 14.24 19.80
C ASP A 601 35.59 13.25 18.92
N LEU A 602 35.63 11.98 19.24
CA LEU A 602 34.95 10.92 18.52
C LEU A 602 33.42 11.06 18.51
N GLY A 603 32.87 11.74 19.51
CA GLY A 603 31.40 12.02 19.54
C GLY A 603 30.96 13.00 18.45
N LYS A 604 31.90 13.68 17.77
CA LYS A 604 31.61 14.68 16.73
C LYS A 604 31.86 14.19 15.31
N ILE A 605 32.24 12.94 15.12
CA ILE A 605 32.54 12.42 13.78
C ILE A 605 31.44 11.52 13.20
N GLY A 606 30.46 11.16 14.00
CA GLY A 606 29.28 10.38 13.55
C GLY A 606 28.24 11.21 12.80
N VAL A 607 27.15 10.59 12.39
CA VAL A 607 26.03 11.31 11.76
C VAL A 607 25.40 12.26 12.78
N PRO A 608 25.25 13.55 12.46
CA PRO A 608 24.71 14.52 13.39
C PRO A 608 23.22 14.24 13.69
N VAL A 609 22.81 14.52 14.91
CA VAL A 609 21.42 14.38 15.37
C VAL A 609 20.92 15.68 15.96
N LEU A 610 19.62 15.88 15.95
CA LEU A 610 18.97 17.06 16.53
C LEU A 610 19.41 17.22 18.01
N GLY A 611 19.91 18.40 18.33
CA GLY A 611 20.40 18.73 19.69
C GLY A 611 21.79 18.17 20.03
N SER A 612 22.51 17.53 19.12
CA SER A 612 23.87 17.02 19.36
C SER A 612 24.91 18.12 19.57
N GLY A 613 24.64 19.36 19.13
CA GLY A 613 25.61 20.44 19.11
C GLY A 613 26.73 20.27 18.07
N ALA A 614 26.64 19.27 17.22
CA ALA A 614 27.58 19.00 16.15
C ALA A 614 27.26 19.82 14.89
N ASP A 615 27.18 21.11 15.04
CA ASP A 615 26.90 22.07 13.96
C ASP A 615 28.24 22.67 13.54
N PHE A 616 28.83 22.16 12.49
CA PHE A 616 30.07 22.73 11.98
C PHE A 616 30.30 22.41 10.49
N GLN A 617 30.92 23.36 9.86
CA GLN A 617 31.55 23.19 8.56
C GLN A 617 33.07 23.33 8.75
N GLN A 618 33.81 22.46 8.15
CA GLN A 618 35.26 22.50 8.28
C GLN A 618 35.96 22.10 7.00
N ASN A 619 36.97 22.89 6.62
CA ASN A 619 37.90 22.47 5.60
C ASN A 619 38.69 21.25 6.10
N VAL A 620 38.83 20.29 5.22
CA VAL A 620 39.60 19.08 5.43
C VAL A 620 40.73 18.99 4.38
N THR A 621 41.80 18.35 4.75
CA THR A 621 43.00 18.25 3.92
C THR A 621 43.45 16.82 3.77
N ASN A 622 44.31 16.59 2.77
CA ASN A 622 44.98 15.31 2.57
C ASN A 622 43.96 14.15 2.40
N LEU A 623 43.00 14.37 1.49
CA LEU A 623 41.97 13.34 1.25
C LEU A 623 42.54 12.18 0.45
N ASN A 624 42.29 10.96 0.94
CA ASN A 624 42.45 9.74 0.14
C ASN A 624 41.04 9.26 -0.24
N VAL A 625 40.80 9.17 -1.53
CA VAL A 625 39.45 8.81 -2.06
C VAL A 625 39.58 7.56 -2.89
N PHE A 626 38.74 6.56 -2.57
CA PHE A 626 38.54 5.33 -3.33
C PHE A 626 37.04 5.18 -3.63
N SER A 627 36.70 4.79 -4.85
CA SER A 627 35.28 4.58 -5.23
C SER A 627 35.21 3.65 -6.44
N ASN A 628 34.11 2.90 -6.54
CA ASN A 628 33.74 2.17 -7.75
C ASN A 628 32.77 2.99 -8.66
N VAL A 629 32.36 4.17 -8.23
CA VAL A 629 31.48 5.05 -9.01
C VAL A 629 32.30 5.80 -10.06
N LYS A 630 31.96 5.61 -11.33
CA LYS A 630 32.77 6.08 -12.50
C LYS A 630 33.12 7.55 -12.51
N ASN A 631 32.29 8.40 -11.93
CA ASN A 631 32.48 9.85 -12.00
C ASN A 631 33.16 10.42 -10.75
N ILE A 632 33.49 9.60 -9.75
CA ILE A 632 34.19 10.06 -8.57
C ILE A 632 35.67 10.19 -8.87
N VAL A 633 36.22 11.35 -8.57
CA VAL A 633 37.69 11.59 -8.65
C VAL A 633 38.36 10.89 -7.48
N THR A 634 39.08 9.82 -7.78
CA THR A 634 39.85 9.05 -6.80
C THR A 634 41.29 9.50 -6.76
N GLY A 635 41.99 9.34 -5.62
CA GLY A 635 43.37 9.70 -5.46
C GLY A 635 43.82 9.71 -4.02
N LEU A 636 45.16 9.92 -3.82
CA LEU A 636 45.76 10.02 -2.51
C LEU A 636 46.31 11.44 -2.30
N GLY A 637 46.11 12.00 -1.11
CA GLY A 637 46.62 13.31 -0.74
C GLY A 637 46.01 14.47 -1.53
N LEU A 638 44.74 14.35 -1.94
CA LEU A 638 44.02 15.45 -2.57
C LEU A 638 43.89 16.62 -1.60
N THR A 639 44.07 17.86 -2.10
CA THR A 639 44.43 18.99 -1.23
C THR A 639 43.24 19.77 -0.69
N GLY A 640 42.13 19.83 -1.40
CA GLY A 640 41.00 20.68 -1.05
C GLY A 640 39.71 19.91 -0.81
N GLY A 641 39.13 20.05 0.37
CA GLY A 641 37.82 19.50 0.70
C GLY A 641 37.18 20.15 1.91
N ASN A 642 35.94 19.82 2.16
CA ASN A 642 35.25 20.16 3.39
C ASN A 642 34.33 19.02 3.82
N ILE A 643 33.99 19.05 5.09
CA ILE A 643 32.96 18.23 5.69
C ILE A 643 31.95 19.14 6.36
N GLU A 644 30.72 18.76 6.29
CA GLU A 644 29.56 19.46 6.85
C GLU A 644 28.73 18.57 7.72
N PHE A 645 28.31 19.13 8.84
CA PHE A 645 27.41 18.49 9.78
C PHE A 645 26.33 19.49 10.19
N TRP A 646 25.07 19.14 9.91
CA TRP A 646 23.91 19.93 10.26
C TRP A 646 23.00 19.13 11.16
N PRO A 647 22.93 19.46 12.48
CA PRO A 647 22.05 18.72 13.40
C PRO A 647 20.57 19.03 13.17
N ASN A 648 20.26 20.14 12.52
CA ASN A 648 18.91 20.64 12.28
C ASN A 648 18.73 20.93 10.79
N ASN A 649 18.82 19.98 9.98
CA ASN A 649 18.63 20.06 8.54
C ASN A 649 18.29 21.47 7.99
N TYR A 650 19.27 22.21 7.47
CA TYR A 650 19.13 23.49 6.75
C TYR A 650 18.39 24.63 7.47
N ASP A 651 18.42 24.69 8.78
CA ASP A 651 17.66 25.69 9.55
C ASP A 651 18.30 27.09 9.64
N LYS A 652 19.52 27.25 9.17
CA LYS A 652 20.22 28.53 9.21
C LYS A 652 20.22 29.19 7.84
N PRO A 653 19.67 30.40 7.72
CA PRO A 653 19.86 31.18 6.51
C PRO A 653 21.37 31.42 6.31
N ASN A 654 21.86 31.08 5.13
CA ASN A 654 23.27 31.21 4.77
C ASN A 654 24.19 30.50 5.76
N ALA A 655 24.02 29.21 5.89
CA ALA A 655 25.08 28.39 6.41
C ALA A 655 26.37 28.91 5.78
N ALA A 656 27.26 29.42 6.59
CA ALA A 656 28.41 30.21 6.12
C ALA A 656 29.09 29.49 4.97
N ASN A 657 29.30 30.19 3.88
CA ASN A 657 30.10 29.70 2.76
C ASN A 657 31.27 28.92 3.29
N VAL A 658 31.42 27.71 2.85
CA VAL A 658 32.58 26.88 3.24
C VAL A 658 33.84 27.69 2.95
N PRO A 659 34.71 27.91 3.96
CA PRO A 659 35.90 28.69 3.73
C PRO A 659 36.71 28.11 2.58
N ASN A 660 37.06 28.95 1.60
CA ASN A 660 37.77 28.58 0.37
C ASN A 660 36.98 27.80 -0.68
N ALA A 661 35.70 27.55 -0.50
CA ALA A 661 34.83 27.15 -1.61
C ALA A 661 34.62 28.35 -2.54
N SER A 662 34.77 28.18 -3.83
CA SER A 662 34.65 29.26 -4.80
C SER A 662 33.16 29.51 -5.10
N GLY A 663 32.55 30.56 -4.48
CA GLY A 663 31.22 31.03 -4.84
C GLY A 663 30.14 29.95 -4.77
N ASP A 664 29.10 30.10 -5.51
CA ASP A 664 27.87 29.30 -5.50
C ASP A 664 28.02 27.79 -5.78
N THR A 665 29.22 27.25 -5.82
CA THR A 665 29.49 25.84 -6.17
C THR A 665 29.22 24.87 -5.02
N TYR A 666 29.21 25.36 -3.80
CA TYR A 666 28.99 24.59 -2.56
C TYR A 666 28.11 25.43 -1.65
N ASP A 667 26.95 25.80 -2.13
CA ASP A 667 25.95 26.43 -1.29
C ASP A 667 25.13 25.35 -0.61
N PHE A 668 25.49 25.11 0.60
CA PHE A 668 24.82 24.22 1.51
C PHE A 668 23.78 24.99 2.32
N GLY A 669 23.52 26.19 1.96
CA GLY A 669 22.62 27.11 2.59
C GLY A 669 21.25 27.06 1.97
N ASP A 670 20.59 25.93 1.92
CA ASP A 670 19.17 25.93 1.70
C ASP A 670 18.49 26.73 2.79
N GLN A 671 18.01 27.91 2.41
CA GLN A 671 17.33 28.81 3.31
C GLN A 671 15.99 28.23 3.68
N ARG A 672 15.82 27.79 4.91
CA ARG A 672 14.51 27.58 5.48
C ARG A 672 14.08 28.79 6.30
N THR A 673 12.89 29.27 5.98
CA THR A 673 12.16 30.28 6.74
C THR A 673 11.15 29.60 7.64
N GLY A 674 11.57 28.70 8.51
CA GLY A 674 10.65 27.96 9.38
C GLY A 674 11.36 27.34 10.58
N PRO A 675 10.63 26.73 11.52
CA PRO A 675 11.27 26.02 12.60
C PRO A 675 12.06 24.81 12.03
N ALA A 676 13.22 24.56 12.62
CA ALA A 676 14.03 23.38 12.33
C ALA A 676 13.19 22.12 12.51
N ASP A 677 13.06 21.32 11.47
CA ASP A 677 12.24 20.11 11.46
C ASP A 677 13.03 18.85 11.01
N GLY A 678 14.34 18.95 10.88
CA GLY A 678 15.21 17.87 10.47
C GLY A 678 15.98 17.21 11.61
N TYR A 679 16.53 16.04 11.34
CA TYR A 679 17.31 15.26 12.31
C TYR A 679 18.82 15.31 12.08
N GLY A 680 19.26 15.81 10.95
CA GLY A 680 20.65 16.02 10.63
C GLY A 680 21.03 15.67 9.21
N SER A 681 22.06 16.33 8.71
CA SER A 681 22.67 16.01 7.43
C SER A 681 24.19 16.04 7.51
N MET A 682 24.82 15.29 6.63
CA MET A 682 26.27 15.16 6.52
C MET A 682 26.68 15.06 5.07
N GLN A 683 27.58 15.90 4.64
CA GLN A 683 28.13 15.86 3.29
C GLN A 683 29.67 16.00 3.34
N VAL A 684 30.35 15.34 2.41
CA VAL A 684 31.79 15.45 2.23
C VAL A 684 32.07 15.80 0.79
N HIS A 685 32.89 16.83 0.58
CA HIS A 685 33.19 17.40 -0.73
C HIS A 685 34.67 17.39 -1.06
N ASN A 686 34.97 17.23 -2.34
CA ASN A 686 36.24 17.47 -2.96
C ASN A 686 36.17 18.77 -3.78
N HIS A 687 36.80 19.85 -3.28
CA HIS A 687 36.76 21.16 -3.90
C HIS A 687 37.48 21.20 -5.25
N ASP A 688 38.63 20.53 -5.33
CA ASP A 688 39.46 20.54 -6.55
C ASP A 688 38.69 19.91 -7.73
N ALA A 689 37.86 18.91 -7.43
CA ALA A 689 37.03 18.23 -8.41
C ALA A 689 35.62 18.86 -8.57
N ARG A 690 35.26 19.83 -7.73
CA ARG A 690 33.87 20.33 -7.62
C ARG A 690 32.85 19.20 -7.47
N GLN A 691 33.08 18.36 -6.47
CA GLN A 691 32.34 17.11 -6.35
C GLN A 691 31.95 16.81 -4.91
N THR A 692 30.72 16.42 -4.73
CA THR A 692 30.26 15.74 -3.51
C THR A 692 30.76 14.31 -3.57
N LEU A 693 31.49 13.88 -2.55
CA LEU A 693 31.96 12.51 -2.43
C LEU A 693 30.82 11.62 -1.94
N PHE A 694 30.14 12.06 -0.89
CA PHE A 694 28.86 11.46 -0.48
C PHE A 694 28.03 12.44 0.33
N ALA A 695 26.73 12.15 0.41
CA ALA A 695 25.76 12.88 1.21
C ALA A 695 24.81 11.92 1.94
N ILE A 696 24.43 12.31 3.17
CA ILE A 696 23.40 11.66 3.97
C ILE A 696 22.58 12.77 4.61
N ASN A 697 21.35 12.94 4.19
CA ASN A 697 20.42 13.92 4.74
C ASN A 697 19.26 13.20 5.40
N HIS A 698 19.21 13.28 6.72
CA HIS A 698 18.19 12.67 7.54
C HIS A 698 17.38 13.77 8.23
N TRP A 699 16.25 14.14 7.67
CA TRP A 699 15.60 15.39 8.05
C TRP A 699 14.33 15.26 8.88
N ARG A 700 13.66 14.12 8.93
CA ARG A 700 12.58 13.86 9.91
C ARG A 700 12.16 12.39 9.93
N GLU A 701 11.51 11.99 11.04
CA GLU A 701 10.92 10.67 11.18
C GLU A 701 9.82 10.43 10.13
N GLY A 702 9.84 9.27 9.50
CA GLY A 702 8.88 8.88 8.45
C GLY A 702 9.10 9.57 7.11
N ALA A 703 10.15 10.38 6.96
CA ALA A 703 10.62 10.86 5.67
C ALA A 703 11.81 10.03 5.21
N HIS A 704 11.88 9.80 3.90
CA HIS A 704 13.01 9.12 3.31
C HIS A 704 14.23 10.02 3.35
N ALA A 705 15.37 9.47 3.76
CA ALA A 705 16.63 10.20 3.72
C ALA A 705 17.08 10.43 2.26
N ASP A 706 17.83 11.51 2.04
CA ASP A 706 18.61 11.66 0.82
C ASP A 706 19.96 11.03 1.04
N VAL A 707 20.34 10.11 0.19
CA VAL A 707 21.63 9.42 0.27
C VAL A 707 22.23 9.34 -1.11
N GLY A 708 23.52 9.62 -1.25
CA GLY A 708 24.15 9.51 -2.54
C GLY A 708 25.67 9.60 -2.55
N ILE A 709 26.23 9.16 -3.65
CA ILE A 709 27.66 9.23 -3.98
C ILE A 709 27.81 9.98 -5.30
N GLY A 710 28.60 11.03 -5.29
CA GLY A 710 28.74 11.94 -6.41
C GLY A 710 27.79 13.14 -6.32
N ASN A 711 27.82 14.00 -7.32
CA ASN A 711 26.92 15.13 -7.42
C ASN A 711 25.46 14.66 -7.63
N GLN A 712 24.52 15.35 -7.02
CA GLN A 712 23.09 15.04 -7.20
C GLN A 712 22.66 15.11 -8.67
N THR A 713 23.11 16.14 -9.39
CA THR A 713 23.02 16.24 -10.83
C THR A 713 24.36 16.67 -11.41
N LYS A 714 24.49 16.62 -12.75
CA LYS A 714 25.73 17.03 -13.43
C LYS A 714 26.19 18.45 -13.08
N ASP A 715 25.24 19.34 -12.82
CA ASP A 715 25.49 20.77 -12.62
C ASP A 715 25.24 21.21 -11.15
N ASN A 716 24.78 20.29 -10.30
CA ASN A 716 24.54 20.55 -8.88
C ASN A 716 25.27 19.54 -8.00
N PRO A 717 26.35 19.93 -7.32
CA PRO A 717 27.04 19.06 -6.37
C PRO A 717 26.28 18.85 -5.06
N ASP A 718 25.38 19.74 -4.71
CA ASP A 718 24.65 19.69 -3.46
C ASP A 718 23.48 18.68 -3.48
N TRP A 719 23.24 18.02 -2.34
CA TRP A 719 22.18 17.05 -2.16
C TRP A 719 21.05 17.63 -1.32
N THR A 720 19.93 17.91 -1.97
CA THR A 720 18.74 18.44 -1.33
C THR A 720 17.49 17.66 -1.70
N PHE A 721 16.72 17.25 -0.71
CA PHE A 721 15.33 16.76 -0.82
C PHE A 721 15.01 15.78 -1.96
N ALA A 722 15.95 14.91 -2.33
CA ALA A 722 15.71 13.91 -3.38
C ALA A 722 14.81 12.76 -2.90
N ALA A 723 14.71 12.54 -1.58
CA ALA A 723 13.91 11.47 -0.96
C ALA A 723 14.17 10.09 -1.60
N ASN A 724 15.44 9.77 -1.87
CA ASN A 724 15.82 8.64 -2.71
C ASN A 724 16.28 7.39 -1.94
N ALA A 725 16.27 7.41 -0.61
CA ALA A 725 16.72 6.28 0.21
C ALA A 725 15.98 4.98 -0.11
N GLU A 726 14.69 5.06 -0.48
CA GLU A 726 13.93 3.88 -0.94
C GLU A 726 14.45 3.26 -2.24
N SER A 727 15.30 3.95 -2.97
CA SER A 727 15.94 3.39 -4.17
C SER A 727 17.03 2.38 -3.84
N TYR A 728 17.45 2.31 -2.58
CA TYR A 728 18.51 1.43 -2.12
C TYR A 728 17.94 0.33 -1.22
N ARG A 729 18.31 -0.89 -1.50
CA ARG A 729 17.98 -2.07 -0.67
C ARG A 729 18.92 -2.23 0.53
N ALA A 730 20.15 -1.71 0.42
CA ALA A 730 21.13 -1.70 1.48
C ALA A 730 21.91 -0.39 1.45
N MET A 731 22.07 0.22 2.61
CA MET A 731 22.81 1.46 2.81
C MET A 731 23.58 1.33 4.12
N ARG A 732 24.89 1.45 4.07
CA ARG A 732 25.76 1.30 5.25
C ARG A 732 26.77 2.42 5.30
N LEU A 733 26.89 3.08 6.45
CA LEU A 733 27.96 4.02 6.74
C LEU A 733 28.90 3.42 7.80
N ARG A 734 30.18 3.39 7.50
CA ARG A 734 31.23 3.11 8.49
C ARG A 734 32.09 4.35 8.73
N VAL A 735 32.30 4.69 9.99
CA VAL A 735 33.17 5.78 10.43
C VAL A 735 34.34 5.19 11.19
N MET A 736 35.54 5.56 10.80
CA MET A 736 36.77 4.94 11.28
C MET A 736 37.83 5.98 11.60
N VAL A 737 38.79 5.64 12.44
CA VAL A 737 39.97 6.49 12.76
C VAL A 737 41.24 5.69 12.69
N ARG A 738 42.32 6.36 12.28
CA ARG A 738 43.66 5.80 12.35
C ARG A 738 44.35 6.29 13.62
N CYS A 739 44.56 5.35 14.56
CA CYS A 739 45.25 5.64 15.79
C CYS A 739 46.77 5.70 15.56
N ARG A 740 47.45 6.56 16.36
CA ARG A 740 48.89 6.71 16.32
C ARG A 740 49.61 5.66 17.15
#